data_404a46e1bf87289f6f1bdf44879968e0
#
_entry.id   404a46e1bf87289f6f1bdf44879968e0
#
_cell.length_a   1.000
_cell.length_b   1.000
_cell.length_c   1.000
_cell.angle_alpha   90.00
_cell.angle_beta   90.00
_cell.angle_gamma   90.00
#
_symmetry.space_group_name_H-M   'P 1'
#
loop_
_entity.id
_entity.type
_entity.pdbx_description
1 polymer ?
#
loop_
_entity_poly.entity_id
_entity_poly.type
_entity_poly.pdbx_seq_one_letter_code
_entity_poly.pdbx_strand_id
1 'polypeptide(L)'
;MDHHSSRGLQQFNNNVGIKFQLYNSLFSSLPFHRIEKTGIFLSILLNNCDEGFKRKMNPTAIIEEFFQKHTTLKDEKEQLDMLFRIIQFVERQVVLFDALEDAAFTDVRDMSGAGTLKQLELEVIKNSKEKELEKKLQDFSVQLVLTAHPTQFYPGSVLGIINDLSKALAENDAAKINTYLQQLGKTPFLQKQKPTPFDEAISLIWFLENVFYQAAGRITSFLKTQFNDVLPNNKSIINMGFWPGGDRDGNPFVTSEITLKVAHALRGSIIKCYYLEIRRIKRRLTFKGIDVILNGLEKQLYDNIFIPGYQTDISKEHILDELNKIKEIIIYQHNGLFLHLVTNLMNKINVFGLHFASLDIRQESTVHNLVLEAIHGEAYSKLSNEEKINFCINAPEVIAENKYTDSLVQDTITNLYGIKKIQQLNGEAGCNRYIISQCNSALNVLEVYGLMLSCGWKKETLSVDIVPLFETIDDLQHASAIMKTLYSNNEYRNYLRLRKNRQTIMLGFSDGTKDGGYLMANFSIYKAKEALTKISKEYNIDVIFFDGRGGPPARGGGKTHQFYASMGKNISNKEIQLTIQGQTVSSNFGTIDSAQYNIEQLIHAGISNDLFSSKEITLQHGEEDLLQQLAERSFSAYIDLKNHPDFLNYLSNISPVKFYSETNIASRPTKRNSGSKLSLKDLRAIPYVGAWAQIKQNVTGYYGVGSAILAMEQAGKLTLVKNLYSNSLFFRTLMDNCEMAMKKCYFPLTEYLSNDKKYGEIWNKIYLEYELTKKYVLLISGKNELMSNFPVDSLSIAMREKIVLPLLTIQQYAINKMREMEEQLVNSPLRETYEKLVIRSSFGIINAGRNSA
;
A
#
# COMPACT_ATOMS: atom_id res chain seq x y z
N MET A 1 -23.87 21.15 2.73
CA MET A 1 -22.59 20.95 2.01
C MET A 1 -21.72 22.14 2.29
N ASP A 2 -20.55 21.93 2.90
CA ASP A 2 -19.62 23.02 3.17
C ASP A 2 -19.16 23.67 1.86
N HIS A 3 -18.98 24.98 1.86
CA HIS A 3 -18.55 25.77 0.69
C HIS A 3 -17.30 25.18 0.01
N HIS A 4 -16.37 24.57 0.77
CA HIS A 4 -15.16 23.93 0.27
C HIS A 4 -15.46 22.64 -0.51
N SER A 5 -16.42 21.81 -0.07
CA SER A 5 -16.81 20.57 -0.76
C SER A 5 -17.44 20.87 -2.13
N SER A 6 -18.25 21.94 -2.22
CA SER A 6 -18.85 22.40 -3.46
C SER A 6 -17.80 22.92 -4.45
N ARG A 7 -16.79 23.68 -3.96
CA ARG A 7 -15.70 24.22 -4.78
C ARG A 7 -14.82 23.08 -5.33
N GLY A 8 -14.40 22.13 -4.49
CA GLY A 8 -13.58 21.01 -4.92
C GLY A 8 -14.25 20.15 -5.98
N LEU A 9 -15.57 19.90 -5.86
CA LEU A 9 -16.34 19.17 -6.85
C LEU A 9 -16.41 19.93 -8.19
N GLN A 10 -16.63 21.25 -8.16
CA GLN A 10 -16.64 22.08 -9.36
C GLN A 10 -15.26 22.08 -10.06
N GLN A 11 -14.18 22.24 -9.29
CA GLN A 11 -12.81 22.19 -9.82
C GLN A 11 -12.51 20.82 -10.43
N PHE A 12 -12.90 19.74 -9.77
CA PHE A 12 -12.72 18.39 -10.33
C PHE A 12 -13.48 18.23 -11.65
N ASN A 13 -14.73 18.64 -11.71
CA ASN A 13 -15.51 18.54 -12.95
C ASN A 13 -14.86 19.35 -14.09
N ASN A 14 -14.39 20.57 -13.81
CA ASN A 14 -13.76 21.43 -14.83
C ASN A 14 -12.38 20.91 -15.25
N ASN A 15 -11.50 20.60 -14.29
CA ASN A 15 -10.10 20.28 -14.56
C ASN A 15 -9.85 18.82 -14.90
N VAL A 16 -10.74 17.90 -14.48
CA VAL A 16 -10.64 16.48 -14.81
C VAL A 16 -11.75 16.07 -15.76
N GLY A 17 -13.01 16.25 -15.40
CA GLY A 17 -14.15 15.73 -16.15
C GLY A 17 -14.23 16.28 -17.58
N ILE A 18 -14.31 17.61 -17.74
CA ILE A 18 -14.39 18.27 -19.05
C ILE A 18 -13.11 18.08 -19.86
N LYS A 19 -11.94 18.27 -19.21
CA LYS A 19 -10.66 18.06 -19.89
C LYS A 19 -10.47 16.60 -20.36
N PHE A 20 -10.96 15.61 -19.58
CA PHE A 20 -10.93 14.23 -20.03
C PHE A 20 -11.72 14.01 -21.31
N GLN A 21 -12.94 14.56 -21.42
CA GLN A 21 -13.72 14.46 -22.65
C GLN A 21 -13.00 15.10 -23.83
N LEU A 22 -12.43 16.29 -23.65
CA LEU A 22 -11.68 17.01 -24.68
C LEU A 22 -10.46 16.23 -25.16
N TYR A 23 -9.57 15.83 -24.24
CA TYR A 23 -8.32 15.17 -24.61
C TYR A 23 -8.51 13.71 -25.05
N ASN A 24 -9.56 13.04 -24.58
CA ASN A 24 -9.94 11.73 -25.09
C ASN A 24 -10.44 11.82 -26.54
N SER A 25 -11.16 12.86 -26.92
CA SER A 25 -11.56 13.10 -28.30
C SER A 25 -10.34 13.37 -29.19
N LEU A 26 -9.39 14.19 -28.72
CA LEU A 26 -8.13 14.42 -29.40
C LEU A 26 -7.34 13.11 -29.55
N PHE A 27 -7.21 12.34 -28.48
CA PHE A 27 -6.51 11.05 -28.49
C PHE A 27 -7.11 10.08 -29.53
N SER A 28 -8.44 10.05 -29.67
CA SER A 28 -9.14 9.22 -30.64
C SER A 28 -8.90 9.62 -32.09
N SER A 29 -8.48 10.86 -32.36
CA SER A 29 -8.18 11.40 -33.70
C SER A 29 -6.72 11.23 -34.10
N LEU A 30 -5.82 10.84 -33.18
CA LEU A 30 -4.40 10.72 -33.50
C LEU A 30 -4.11 9.46 -34.34
N PRO A 31 -3.12 9.51 -35.27
CA PRO A 31 -2.81 8.41 -36.17
C PRO A 31 -1.98 7.34 -35.43
N PHE A 32 -2.64 6.34 -34.85
CA PHE A 32 -2.00 5.18 -34.26
C PHE A 32 -2.19 3.94 -35.12
N HIS A 33 -1.16 3.43 -35.75
CA HIS A 33 -1.22 2.31 -36.69
C HIS A 33 -1.96 1.08 -36.18
N ARG A 34 -1.95 0.82 -34.84
CA ARG A 34 -2.58 -0.39 -34.28
C ARG A 34 -3.95 -0.16 -33.65
N ILE A 35 -4.30 1.09 -33.33
CA ILE A 35 -5.55 1.43 -32.63
C ILE A 35 -6.36 2.49 -33.38
N GLU A 36 -5.97 2.78 -34.63
CA GLU A 36 -6.70 3.68 -35.53
C GLU A 36 -8.17 3.21 -35.68
N LYS A 37 -9.10 4.16 -35.62
CA LYS A 37 -10.56 3.93 -35.61
C LYS A 37 -11.12 3.18 -34.38
N THR A 38 -10.28 2.61 -33.51
CA THR A 38 -10.74 1.86 -32.33
C THR A 38 -11.55 2.75 -31.37
N GLY A 39 -11.24 4.04 -31.27
CA GLY A 39 -11.97 4.97 -30.39
C GLY A 39 -13.45 5.12 -30.74
N ILE A 40 -13.82 5.04 -32.03
CA ILE A 40 -15.22 5.09 -32.48
C ILE A 40 -15.95 3.82 -32.03
N PHE A 41 -15.37 2.66 -32.30
CA PHE A 41 -15.95 1.37 -31.91
C PHE A 41 -16.02 1.21 -30.39
N LEU A 42 -15.06 1.74 -29.64
CA LEU A 42 -15.11 1.75 -28.18
C LEU A 42 -16.30 2.55 -27.65
N SER A 43 -16.58 3.73 -28.24
CA SER A 43 -17.74 4.53 -27.84
C SER A 43 -19.06 3.80 -28.12
N ILE A 44 -19.15 3.08 -29.23
CA ILE A 44 -20.31 2.25 -29.57
C ILE A 44 -20.43 1.07 -28.60
N LEU A 45 -19.31 0.37 -28.34
CA LEU A 45 -19.32 -0.75 -27.38
C LEU A 45 -19.72 -0.29 -25.96
N LEU A 46 -19.23 0.87 -25.51
CA LEU A 46 -19.60 1.42 -24.21
C LEU A 46 -21.12 1.66 -24.13
N ASN A 47 -21.71 2.25 -25.16
CA ASN A 47 -23.16 2.42 -25.22
C ASN A 47 -23.91 1.06 -25.25
N ASN A 48 -23.41 0.09 -26.00
CA ASN A 48 -23.96 -1.27 -26.02
C ASN A 48 -23.89 -1.93 -24.62
N CYS A 49 -22.81 -1.73 -23.88
CA CYS A 49 -22.69 -2.23 -22.52
C CYS A 49 -23.74 -1.55 -21.62
N ASP A 50 -23.83 -0.23 -21.62
CA ASP A 50 -24.78 0.52 -20.80
C ASP A 50 -26.24 0.08 -21.08
N GLU A 51 -26.62 -0.01 -22.35
CA GLU A 51 -27.97 -0.42 -22.74
C GLU A 51 -28.22 -1.93 -22.54
N GLY A 52 -27.22 -2.76 -22.80
CA GLY A 52 -27.32 -4.21 -22.63
C GLY A 52 -27.55 -4.57 -21.16
N PHE A 53 -26.79 -3.98 -20.23
CA PHE A 53 -26.99 -4.22 -18.78
C PHE A 53 -28.32 -3.67 -18.27
N LYS A 54 -28.82 -2.54 -18.77
CA LYS A 54 -30.19 -2.07 -18.47
C LYS A 54 -31.26 -3.06 -18.93
N ARG A 55 -31.01 -3.75 -20.05
CA ARG A 55 -31.89 -4.82 -20.54
C ARG A 55 -31.62 -6.18 -19.90
N LYS A 56 -30.76 -6.26 -18.88
CA LYS A 56 -30.36 -7.47 -18.16
C LYS A 56 -29.71 -8.54 -19.06
N MET A 57 -29.04 -8.12 -20.14
CA MET A 57 -28.31 -9.03 -21.01
C MET A 57 -27.02 -9.52 -20.32
N ASN A 58 -26.64 -10.76 -20.63
CA ASN A 58 -25.35 -11.26 -20.21
C ASN A 58 -24.20 -10.65 -21.05
N PRO A 59 -22.97 -10.61 -20.54
CA PRO A 59 -21.82 -10.04 -21.27
C PRO A 59 -21.57 -10.65 -22.65
N THR A 60 -21.83 -11.97 -22.82
CA THR A 60 -21.68 -12.67 -24.09
C THR A 60 -22.65 -12.10 -25.13
N ALA A 61 -23.94 -11.97 -24.79
CA ALA A 61 -24.94 -11.42 -25.69
C ALA A 61 -24.65 -9.94 -26.04
N ILE A 62 -24.12 -9.16 -25.11
CA ILE A 62 -23.74 -7.75 -25.38
C ILE A 62 -22.63 -7.67 -26.41
N ILE A 63 -21.57 -8.46 -26.28
CA ILE A 63 -20.45 -8.48 -27.23
C ILE A 63 -20.87 -9.03 -28.60
N GLU A 64 -21.68 -10.09 -28.62
CA GLU A 64 -22.23 -10.64 -29.87
C GLU A 64 -23.14 -9.64 -30.58
N GLU A 65 -24.04 -8.96 -29.86
CA GLU A 65 -24.89 -7.89 -30.42
C GLU A 65 -24.05 -6.74 -30.99
N PHE A 66 -22.97 -6.35 -30.33
CA PHE A 66 -22.05 -5.33 -30.82
C PHE A 66 -21.43 -5.72 -32.16
N PHE A 67 -20.91 -6.94 -32.29
CA PHE A 67 -20.32 -7.39 -33.55
C PHE A 67 -21.35 -7.53 -34.68
N GLN A 68 -22.51 -8.04 -34.36
CA GLN A 68 -23.59 -8.22 -35.37
C GLN A 68 -24.14 -6.91 -35.90
N LYS A 69 -24.34 -5.90 -35.03
CA LYS A 69 -25.01 -4.65 -35.43
C LYS A 69 -24.07 -3.56 -35.90
N HIS A 70 -22.82 -3.52 -35.40
CA HIS A 70 -21.97 -2.37 -35.56
C HIS A 70 -20.66 -2.64 -36.32
N THR A 71 -20.40 -3.91 -36.69
CA THR A 71 -19.19 -4.28 -37.44
C THR A 71 -19.52 -5.18 -38.62
N THR A 72 -18.55 -5.31 -39.53
CA THR A 72 -18.62 -6.27 -40.65
C THR A 72 -17.78 -7.54 -40.34
N LEU A 73 -17.19 -7.63 -39.16
CA LEU A 73 -16.30 -8.72 -38.79
C LEU A 73 -17.12 -9.98 -38.47
N LYS A 74 -16.94 -11.02 -39.27
CA LYS A 74 -17.63 -12.31 -39.10
C LYS A 74 -16.69 -13.39 -38.54
N ASP A 75 -15.41 -13.27 -38.80
CA ASP A 75 -14.39 -14.20 -38.30
C ASP A 75 -14.10 -13.96 -36.81
N GLU A 76 -14.12 -15.01 -36.02
CA GLU A 76 -13.92 -14.93 -34.59
C GLU A 76 -12.54 -14.40 -34.21
N LYS A 77 -11.50 -14.72 -34.99
CA LYS A 77 -10.14 -14.19 -34.73
C LYS A 77 -10.05 -12.70 -34.95
N GLU A 78 -10.73 -12.18 -35.99
CA GLU A 78 -10.80 -10.74 -36.25
C GLU A 78 -11.57 -10.01 -35.14
N GLN A 79 -12.64 -10.60 -34.64
CA GLN A 79 -13.40 -10.09 -33.50
C GLN A 79 -12.52 -10.02 -32.23
N LEU A 80 -11.79 -11.09 -31.93
CA LEU A 80 -10.88 -11.15 -30.79
C LEU A 80 -9.74 -10.13 -30.93
N ASP A 81 -9.14 -9.95 -32.13
CA ASP A 81 -8.12 -8.93 -32.36
C ASP A 81 -8.67 -7.52 -32.09
N MET A 82 -9.91 -7.25 -32.50
CA MET A 82 -10.57 -5.99 -32.20
C MET A 82 -10.78 -5.78 -30.70
N LEU A 83 -11.17 -6.80 -29.95
CA LEU A 83 -11.29 -6.72 -28.50
C LEU A 83 -9.93 -6.39 -27.83
N PHE A 84 -8.83 -6.98 -28.30
CA PHE A 84 -7.49 -6.62 -27.82
C PHE A 84 -7.14 -5.17 -28.10
N ARG A 85 -7.52 -4.62 -29.24
CA ARG A 85 -7.31 -3.19 -29.57
C ARG A 85 -8.14 -2.29 -28.66
N ILE A 86 -9.37 -2.66 -28.35
CA ILE A 86 -10.24 -1.96 -27.41
C ILE A 86 -9.61 -1.94 -26.02
N ILE A 87 -9.11 -3.08 -25.52
CA ILE A 87 -8.41 -3.16 -24.23
C ILE A 87 -7.23 -2.19 -24.20
N GLN A 88 -6.38 -2.20 -25.25
CA GLN A 88 -5.24 -1.31 -25.33
C GLN A 88 -5.64 0.17 -25.34
N PHE A 89 -6.75 0.51 -25.95
CA PHE A 89 -7.24 1.89 -25.97
C PHE A 89 -7.73 2.33 -24.58
N VAL A 90 -8.52 1.48 -23.90
CA VAL A 90 -9.01 1.78 -22.54
C VAL A 90 -7.86 1.90 -21.55
N GLU A 91 -6.82 1.07 -21.62
CA GLU A 91 -5.61 1.22 -20.81
C GLU A 91 -5.01 2.63 -20.91
N ARG A 92 -5.02 3.21 -22.10
CA ARG A 92 -4.51 4.58 -22.35
C ARG A 92 -5.46 5.67 -21.86
N GLN A 93 -6.77 5.44 -21.94
CA GLN A 93 -7.75 6.34 -21.32
C GLN A 93 -7.56 6.41 -19.80
N VAL A 94 -7.27 5.27 -19.16
CA VAL A 94 -6.98 5.23 -17.72
C VAL A 94 -5.74 6.08 -17.39
N VAL A 95 -4.68 5.96 -18.18
CA VAL A 95 -3.46 6.77 -18.00
C VAL A 95 -3.72 8.26 -18.18
N LEU A 96 -4.49 8.64 -19.21
CA LEU A 96 -4.89 10.04 -19.42
C LEU A 96 -5.70 10.56 -18.21
N PHE A 97 -6.63 9.75 -17.71
CA PHE A 97 -7.42 10.12 -16.54
C PHE A 97 -6.54 10.27 -15.28
N ASP A 98 -5.59 9.38 -15.07
CA ASP A 98 -4.60 9.46 -13.99
C ASP A 98 -3.79 10.76 -14.06
N ALA A 99 -3.28 11.10 -15.25
CA ALA A 99 -2.50 12.33 -15.44
C ALA A 99 -3.32 13.61 -15.21
N LEU A 100 -4.63 13.59 -15.56
CA LEU A 100 -5.54 14.71 -15.29
C LEU A 100 -5.82 14.88 -13.79
N GLU A 101 -6.04 13.80 -13.05
CA GLU A 101 -6.21 13.88 -11.60
C GLU A 101 -4.96 14.39 -10.91
N ASP A 102 -3.77 13.94 -11.35
CA ASP A 102 -2.50 14.43 -10.83
C ASP A 102 -2.30 15.93 -11.12
N ALA A 103 -2.62 16.36 -12.35
CA ALA A 103 -2.52 17.77 -12.75
C ALA A 103 -3.47 18.68 -11.96
N ALA A 104 -4.67 18.18 -11.63
CA ALA A 104 -5.69 18.94 -10.92
C ALA A 104 -5.58 18.85 -9.38
N PHE A 105 -4.63 18.10 -8.83
CA PHE A 105 -4.59 17.76 -7.41
C PHE A 105 -4.65 19.01 -6.50
N THR A 106 -3.83 20.01 -6.75
CA THR A 106 -3.76 21.23 -5.94
C THR A 106 -4.96 22.16 -6.13
N ASP A 107 -5.68 22.05 -7.24
CA ASP A 107 -6.91 22.82 -7.48
C ASP A 107 -8.11 22.21 -6.74
N VAL A 108 -8.12 20.87 -6.64
CA VAL A 108 -9.23 20.10 -6.08
C VAL A 108 -9.10 19.93 -4.57
N ARG A 109 -7.86 19.80 -4.05
CA ARG A 109 -7.58 19.61 -2.62
C ARG A 109 -7.14 20.92 -1.98
N ASP A 110 -7.68 21.21 -0.80
CA ASP A 110 -7.22 22.36 -0.02
C ASP A 110 -5.90 22.05 0.69
N MET A 111 -4.80 22.54 0.11
CA MET A 111 -3.44 22.33 0.61
C MET A 111 -3.14 23.03 1.94
N SER A 112 -4.07 23.82 2.46
CA SER A 112 -3.98 24.49 3.76
C SER A 112 -5.13 24.13 4.69
N GLY A 113 -6.01 23.22 4.25
CA GLY A 113 -7.24 22.82 4.94
C GLY A 113 -7.06 21.71 5.96
N ALA A 114 -8.16 21.00 6.19
CA ALA A 114 -8.26 19.98 7.22
C ALA A 114 -7.17 18.91 7.12
N GLY A 115 -6.46 18.69 8.22
CA GLY A 115 -5.42 17.66 8.35
C GLY A 115 -4.05 18.05 7.79
N THR A 116 -3.84 19.30 7.37
CA THR A 116 -2.52 19.81 6.96
C THR A 116 -1.71 20.34 8.12
N LEU A 117 -0.41 20.50 7.92
CA LEU A 117 0.47 21.13 8.94
C LEU A 117 0.11 22.59 9.18
N LYS A 118 -0.41 23.28 8.17
CA LYS A 118 -0.88 24.67 8.35
C LYS A 118 -2.08 24.75 9.28
N GLN A 119 -3.01 23.80 9.15
CA GLN A 119 -4.11 23.71 10.11
C GLN A 119 -3.63 23.33 11.50
N LEU A 120 -2.72 22.35 11.62
CA LEU A 120 -2.12 21.96 12.89
C LEU A 120 -1.53 23.17 13.63
N GLU A 121 -0.76 24.01 12.92
CA GLU A 121 -0.21 25.24 13.46
C GLU A 121 -1.30 26.16 14.05
N LEU A 122 -2.37 26.40 13.27
CA LEU A 122 -3.50 27.23 13.72
C LEU A 122 -4.23 26.62 14.93
N GLU A 123 -4.43 25.32 14.95
CA GLU A 123 -5.09 24.61 16.07
C GLU A 123 -4.23 24.66 17.34
N VAL A 124 -2.92 24.50 17.23
CA VAL A 124 -1.98 24.57 18.35
C VAL A 124 -1.99 25.96 18.97
N ILE A 125 -1.87 27.02 18.16
CA ILE A 125 -1.92 28.42 18.62
C ILE A 125 -3.26 28.73 19.27
N LYS A 126 -4.38 28.36 18.62
CA LYS A 126 -5.74 28.62 19.12
C LYS A 126 -5.99 27.97 20.48
N ASN A 127 -5.40 26.81 20.74
CA ASN A 127 -5.62 26.04 21.98
C ASN A 127 -4.45 26.19 22.97
N SER A 128 -3.43 27.02 22.68
CA SER A 128 -2.24 27.24 23.51
C SER A 128 -1.54 25.91 23.87
N LYS A 129 -1.28 25.09 22.85
CA LYS A 129 -0.72 23.72 22.99
C LYS A 129 0.72 23.59 22.48
N GLU A 130 1.46 24.71 22.41
CA GLU A 130 2.82 24.75 21.87
C GLU A 130 3.78 23.82 22.64
N LYS A 131 3.69 23.81 23.97
CA LYS A 131 4.54 22.95 24.82
C LYS A 131 4.23 21.47 24.68
N GLU A 132 2.96 21.12 24.57
CA GLU A 132 2.55 19.74 24.33
C GLU A 132 2.96 19.27 22.94
N LEU A 133 2.86 20.13 21.92
CA LEU A 133 3.39 19.87 20.58
C LEU A 133 4.90 19.63 20.62
N GLU A 134 5.65 20.49 21.31
CA GLU A 134 7.09 20.34 21.51
C GLU A 134 7.44 18.96 22.06
N LYS A 135 6.79 18.58 23.17
CA LYS A 135 6.98 17.27 23.79
C LYS A 135 6.64 16.14 22.84
N LYS A 136 5.53 16.25 22.08
CA LYS A 136 5.11 15.22 21.11
C LYS A 136 6.12 15.09 19.98
N LEU A 137 6.61 16.18 19.41
CA LEU A 137 7.56 16.17 18.31
C LEU A 137 8.93 15.60 18.69
N GLN A 138 9.29 15.57 20.00
CA GLN A 138 10.51 14.91 20.45
C GLN A 138 10.50 13.40 20.23
N ASP A 139 9.34 12.75 20.30
CA ASP A 139 9.22 11.28 20.21
C ASP A 139 8.43 10.78 18.99
N PHE A 140 7.64 11.63 18.35
CA PHE A 140 6.77 11.26 17.23
C PHE A 140 7.52 11.14 15.91
N SER A 141 7.17 10.16 15.11
CA SER A 141 7.55 10.06 13.69
C SER A 141 6.51 9.32 12.85
N VAL A 142 6.60 9.48 11.53
CA VAL A 142 5.83 8.73 10.54
C VAL A 142 6.80 7.92 9.70
N GLN A 143 6.58 6.62 9.58
CA GLN A 143 7.36 5.74 8.72
C GLN A 143 6.50 5.16 7.60
N LEU A 144 6.86 5.48 6.38
CA LEU A 144 6.20 5.04 5.15
C LEU A 144 7.02 3.92 4.53
N VAL A 145 6.46 2.72 4.47
CA VAL A 145 7.17 1.54 3.97
C VAL A 145 6.67 1.18 2.58
N LEU A 146 7.51 1.40 1.57
CA LEU A 146 7.18 1.10 0.18
C LEU A 146 7.25 -0.41 -0.08
N THR A 147 6.19 -0.97 -0.63
CA THR A 147 6.11 -2.40 -0.94
C THR A 147 5.71 -2.65 -2.39
N ALA A 148 6.35 -3.62 -3.04
CA ALA A 148 5.97 -4.09 -4.35
C ALA A 148 4.90 -5.18 -4.22
N HIS A 149 3.65 -4.79 -4.28
CA HIS A 149 2.55 -5.74 -4.33
C HIS A 149 1.82 -5.67 -5.68
N PRO A 150 1.24 -6.78 -6.19
CA PRO A 150 0.68 -6.87 -7.53
C PRO A 150 -0.68 -6.16 -7.63
N THR A 151 -0.73 -4.87 -7.34
CA THR A 151 -1.97 -4.06 -7.37
C THR A 151 -1.91 -2.88 -8.33
N GLN A 152 -0.75 -2.58 -8.94
CA GLN A 152 -0.63 -1.65 -10.05
C GLN A 152 0.57 -2.04 -10.91
N PHE A 153 0.43 -1.82 -12.20
CA PHE A 153 1.51 -2.12 -13.11
C PHE A 153 1.58 -1.19 -14.31
N TYR A 154 2.24 -0.08 -14.11
CA TYR A 154 2.73 0.68 -15.25
C TYR A 154 4.24 0.44 -15.41
N PRO A 155 4.72 0.08 -16.62
CA PRO A 155 6.15 0.12 -16.91
C PRO A 155 6.73 1.50 -16.61
N GLY A 156 8.01 1.58 -16.26
CA GLY A 156 8.66 2.86 -15.94
C GLY A 156 8.52 3.92 -17.04
N SER A 157 8.45 3.50 -18.31
CA SER A 157 8.15 4.39 -19.45
C SER A 157 6.77 5.04 -19.37
N VAL A 158 5.76 4.29 -18.90
CA VAL A 158 4.39 4.81 -18.74
C VAL A 158 4.32 5.74 -17.51
N LEU A 159 5.00 5.42 -16.42
CA LEU A 159 5.10 6.32 -15.26
C LEU A 159 5.77 7.66 -15.63
N GLY A 160 6.81 7.62 -16.46
CA GLY A 160 7.43 8.82 -17.01
C GLY A 160 6.44 9.66 -17.83
N ILE A 161 5.66 9.01 -18.70
CA ILE A 161 4.62 9.70 -19.49
C ILE A 161 3.55 10.33 -18.59
N ILE A 162 3.07 9.64 -17.56
CA ILE A 162 2.09 10.19 -16.60
C ILE A 162 2.63 11.45 -15.96
N ASN A 163 3.86 11.42 -15.46
CA ASN A 163 4.49 12.58 -14.83
C ASN A 163 4.66 13.77 -15.78
N ASP A 164 5.10 13.53 -17.01
CA ASP A 164 5.32 14.60 -17.97
C ASP A 164 4.01 15.15 -18.54
N LEU A 165 3.03 14.26 -18.78
CA LEU A 165 1.70 14.64 -19.24
C LEU A 165 0.94 15.43 -18.16
N SER A 166 1.03 15.04 -16.87
CA SER A 166 0.39 15.78 -15.78
C SER A 166 0.93 17.21 -15.66
N LYS A 167 2.24 17.41 -15.82
CA LYS A 167 2.85 18.75 -15.85
C LYS A 167 2.36 19.59 -17.03
N ALA A 168 2.36 18.99 -18.22
CA ALA A 168 1.87 19.68 -19.43
C ALA A 168 0.38 20.05 -19.33
N LEU A 169 -0.43 19.18 -18.70
CA LEU A 169 -1.86 19.43 -18.43
C LEU A 169 -2.08 20.55 -17.41
N ALA A 170 -1.27 20.61 -16.35
CA ALA A 170 -1.30 21.67 -15.36
C ALA A 170 -0.90 23.03 -15.98
N GLU A 171 0.11 23.05 -16.85
CA GLU A 171 0.57 24.22 -17.60
C GLU A 171 -0.36 24.61 -18.77
N ASN A 172 -1.31 23.75 -19.15
CA ASN A 172 -2.15 23.86 -20.35
C ASN A 172 -1.32 24.01 -21.65
N ASP A 173 -0.15 23.35 -21.74
CA ASP A 173 0.72 23.35 -22.91
C ASP A 173 0.22 22.35 -23.98
N ALA A 174 -0.62 22.85 -24.89
CA ALA A 174 -1.28 22.04 -25.91
C ALA A 174 -0.29 21.28 -26.81
N ALA A 175 0.89 21.86 -27.11
CA ALA A 175 1.91 21.22 -27.95
C ALA A 175 2.54 20.01 -27.23
N LYS A 176 2.93 20.16 -25.97
CA LYS A 176 3.44 19.05 -25.16
C LYS A 176 2.38 18.00 -24.91
N ILE A 177 1.14 18.40 -24.58
CA ILE A 177 0.02 17.46 -24.37
C ILE A 177 -0.15 16.59 -25.62
N ASN A 178 -0.22 17.18 -26.81
CA ASN A 178 -0.34 16.43 -28.07
C ASN A 178 0.84 15.46 -28.27
N THR A 179 2.06 15.91 -27.98
CA THR A 179 3.28 15.08 -28.11
C THR A 179 3.23 13.88 -27.17
N TYR A 180 2.87 14.09 -25.89
CA TYR A 180 2.80 13.00 -24.90
C TYR A 180 1.62 12.06 -25.16
N LEU A 181 0.50 12.52 -25.66
CA LEU A 181 -0.60 11.65 -26.10
C LEU A 181 -0.19 10.76 -27.26
N GLN A 182 0.59 11.29 -28.24
CA GLN A 182 1.15 10.48 -29.30
C GLN A 182 2.14 9.44 -28.78
N GLN A 183 3.03 9.82 -27.86
CA GLN A 183 3.95 8.91 -27.19
C GLN A 183 3.19 7.81 -26.47
N LEU A 184 2.16 8.16 -25.69
CA LEU A 184 1.31 7.23 -24.97
C LEU A 184 0.65 6.21 -25.91
N GLY A 185 0.14 6.67 -27.05
CA GLY A 185 -0.46 5.80 -28.05
C GLY A 185 0.50 4.75 -28.62
N LYS A 186 1.77 5.10 -28.77
CA LYS A 186 2.81 4.23 -29.34
C LYS A 186 3.53 3.36 -28.30
N THR A 187 3.41 3.67 -27.02
CA THR A 187 4.12 2.98 -25.95
C THR A 187 3.44 1.64 -25.61
N PRO A 188 4.18 0.51 -25.59
CA PRO A 188 3.63 -0.77 -25.17
C PRO A 188 3.45 -0.82 -23.65
N PHE A 189 2.32 -1.35 -23.17
CA PHE A 189 2.00 -1.49 -21.75
C PHE A 189 2.33 -2.88 -21.20
N LEU A 190 2.30 -3.89 -22.06
CA LEU A 190 2.57 -5.25 -21.66
C LEU A 190 4.06 -5.55 -21.63
N GLN A 191 4.53 -5.96 -20.48
CA GLN A 191 5.85 -6.59 -20.35
C GLN A 191 5.74 -8.08 -20.69
N LYS A 192 6.59 -8.55 -21.62
CA LYS A 192 6.64 -9.96 -22.02
C LYS A 192 7.23 -10.87 -20.94
N GLN A 193 8.02 -10.30 -20.04
CA GLN A 193 8.71 -11.03 -18.97
C GLN A 193 8.20 -10.56 -17.62
N LYS A 194 8.13 -11.50 -16.68
CA LYS A 194 7.80 -11.22 -15.29
C LYS A 194 8.91 -10.37 -14.67
N PRO A 195 8.59 -9.29 -13.95
CA PRO A 195 9.61 -8.47 -13.28
C PRO A 195 10.35 -9.30 -12.24
N THR A 196 11.63 -9.04 -12.09
CA THR A 196 12.42 -9.56 -10.98
C THR A 196 12.18 -8.70 -9.72
N PRO A 197 12.49 -9.19 -8.51
CA PRO A 197 12.45 -8.36 -7.31
C PRO A 197 13.33 -7.11 -7.40
N PHE A 198 14.42 -7.16 -8.16
CA PHE A 198 15.28 -6.00 -8.41
C PHE A 198 14.61 -4.97 -9.33
N ASP A 199 13.90 -5.39 -10.38
CA ASP A 199 13.15 -4.49 -11.25
C ASP A 199 12.05 -3.76 -10.46
N GLU A 200 11.38 -4.45 -9.55
CA GLU A 200 10.42 -3.86 -8.61
C GLU A 200 11.08 -2.81 -7.72
N ALA A 201 12.27 -3.12 -7.19
CA ALA A 201 13.03 -2.18 -6.37
C ALA A 201 13.39 -0.91 -7.15
N ILE A 202 13.93 -1.03 -8.36
CA ILE A 202 14.28 0.12 -9.21
C ILE A 202 13.05 0.99 -9.52
N SER A 203 11.91 0.36 -9.78
CA SER A 203 10.67 1.09 -10.05
C SER A 203 10.21 1.93 -8.84
N LEU A 204 10.38 1.44 -7.62
CA LEU A 204 10.02 2.19 -6.39
C LEU A 204 11.11 3.20 -5.98
N ILE A 205 12.37 2.93 -6.26
CA ILE A 205 13.47 3.89 -6.08
C ILE A 205 13.22 5.16 -6.91
N TRP A 206 12.61 5.03 -8.10
CA TRP A 206 12.20 6.20 -8.89
C TRP A 206 11.30 7.16 -8.09
N PHE A 207 10.31 6.63 -7.34
CA PHE A 207 9.44 7.47 -6.49
C PHE A 207 10.22 8.10 -5.32
N LEU A 208 11.19 7.38 -4.73
CA LEU A 208 12.07 7.95 -3.71
C LEU A 208 12.83 9.15 -4.26
N GLU A 209 13.47 9.02 -5.45
CA GLU A 209 14.25 10.09 -6.08
C GLU A 209 13.40 11.29 -6.50
N ASN A 210 12.24 11.03 -7.14
CA ASN A 210 11.49 12.07 -7.85
C ASN A 210 10.36 12.69 -7.04
N VAL A 211 9.89 12.01 -5.99
CA VAL A 211 8.74 12.43 -5.21
C VAL A 211 9.09 12.59 -3.73
N PHE A 212 9.41 11.49 -3.03
CA PHE A 212 9.59 11.51 -1.57
C PHE A 212 10.76 12.37 -1.11
N TYR A 213 11.86 12.41 -1.86
CA TYR A 213 13.02 13.25 -1.55
C TYR A 213 12.66 14.74 -1.45
N GLN A 214 11.80 15.21 -2.34
CA GLN A 214 11.37 16.61 -2.31
C GLN A 214 10.24 16.84 -1.30
N ALA A 215 9.24 15.97 -1.24
CA ALA A 215 8.11 16.11 -0.31
C ALA A 215 8.56 16.09 1.14
N ALA A 216 9.40 15.13 1.56
CA ALA A 216 9.96 15.08 2.91
C ALA A 216 10.83 16.30 3.23
N GLY A 217 11.62 16.78 2.26
CA GLY A 217 12.41 18.00 2.40
C GLY A 217 11.54 19.22 2.66
N ARG A 218 10.43 19.41 1.92
CA ARG A 218 9.49 20.52 2.13
C ARG A 218 8.85 20.47 3.51
N ILE A 219 8.34 19.31 3.92
CA ILE A 219 7.71 19.11 5.23
C ILE A 219 8.69 19.38 6.37
N THR A 220 9.89 18.79 6.30
CA THR A 220 10.91 18.98 7.35
C THR A 220 11.34 20.44 7.46
N SER A 221 11.50 21.12 6.33
CA SER A 221 11.84 22.54 6.30
C SER A 221 10.72 23.41 6.87
N PHE A 222 9.45 23.10 6.54
CA PHE A 222 8.30 23.79 7.14
C PHE A 222 8.28 23.64 8.66
N LEU A 223 8.38 22.40 9.15
CA LEU A 223 8.36 22.11 10.59
C LEU A 223 9.51 22.82 11.34
N LYS A 224 10.72 22.83 10.77
CA LYS A 224 11.86 23.53 11.37
C LYS A 224 11.72 25.06 11.34
N THR A 225 11.06 25.60 10.32
CA THR A 225 10.83 27.05 10.23
C THR A 225 9.78 27.52 11.23
N GLN A 226 8.69 26.75 11.36
CA GLN A 226 7.56 27.13 12.23
C GLN A 226 7.80 26.75 13.70
N PHE A 227 8.56 25.68 13.97
CA PHE A 227 8.79 25.13 15.31
C PHE A 227 10.29 24.96 15.59
N ASN A 228 11.10 26.00 15.29
CA ASN A 228 12.55 25.92 15.21
C ASN A 228 13.24 25.47 16.52
N ASP A 229 12.71 25.84 17.68
CA ASP A 229 13.30 25.50 18.99
C ASP A 229 12.87 24.11 19.49
N VAL A 230 11.96 23.46 18.79
CA VAL A 230 11.23 22.27 19.25
C VAL A 230 11.82 20.98 18.69
N LEU A 231 12.37 21.02 17.48
CA LEU A 231 12.86 19.82 16.81
C LEU A 231 14.35 19.62 17.09
N PRO A 232 14.74 18.49 17.71
CA PRO A 232 16.16 18.14 17.84
C PRO A 232 16.83 18.13 16.47
N ASN A 233 18.02 18.72 16.36
CA ASN A 233 18.74 18.91 15.09
C ASN A 233 18.94 17.59 14.30
N ASN A 234 19.03 16.45 14.99
CA ASN A 234 19.36 15.16 14.41
C ASN A 234 18.15 14.21 14.28
N LYS A 235 16.92 14.66 14.62
CA LYS A 235 15.74 13.80 14.56
C LYS A 235 14.99 13.99 13.25
N SER A 236 14.61 12.88 12.62
CA SER A 236 13.68 12.85 11.49
C SER A 236 12.25 12.55 11.98
N ILE A 237 11.28 13.36 11.55
CA ILE A 237 9.85 13.10 11.76
C ILE A 237 9.32 12.18 10.68
N ILE A 238 10.00 12.10 9.54
CA ILE A 238 9.62 11.26 8.40
C ILE A 238 10.72 10.23 8.18
N ASN A 239 10.36 8.97 8.17
CA ASN A 239 11.25 7.87 7.86
C ASN A 239 10.69 7.07 6.67
N MET A 240 11.56 6.58 5.82
CA MET A 240 11.19 5.72 4.70
C MET A 240 11.64 4.28 4.96
N GLY A 241 10.75 3.33 4.72
CA GLY A 241 11.05 1.91 4.72
C GLY A 241 10.90 1.31 3.31
N PHE A 242 11.47 0.15 3.08
CA PHE A 242 11.55 -0.48 1.76
C PHE A 242 11.48 -2.00 1.87
N TRP A 243 10.60 -2.65 1.09
CA TRP A 243 10.42 -4.10 1.11
C TRP A 243 10.96 -4.84 -0.13
N PRO A 244 10.96 -4.25 -1.35
CA PRO A 244 11.50 -4.95 -2.51
C PRO A 244 12.94 -5.36 -2.30
N GLY A 245 13.24 -6.63 -2.50
CA GLY A 245 14.55 -7.21 -2.20
C GLY A 245 14.78 -7.62 -0.75
N GLY A 246 13.85 -7.31 0.19
CA GLY A 246 13.91 -7.76 1.59
C GLY A 246 12.74 -8.65 2.00
N ASP A 247 11.62 -8.61 1.29
CA ASP A 247 10.44 -9.45 1.53
C ASP A 247 10.61 -10.85 0.94
N ARG A 248 11.13 -11.77 1.76
CA ARG A 248 11.42 -13.17 1.41
C ARG A 248 10.23 -14.09 1.64
N ASP A 249 9.19 -13.64 2.35
CA ASP A 249 8.02 -14.45 2.70
C ASP A 249 7.34 -15.02 1.46
N GLY A 250 7.54 -16.33 1.23
CA GLY A 250 7.00 -17.06 0.08
C GLY A 250 7.39 -16.47 -1.29
N ASN A 251 8.52 -15.79 -1.40
CA ASN A 251 9.11 -15.34 -2.65
C ASN A 251 10.54 -15.91 -2.82
N PRO A 252 10.72 -17.04 -3.50
CA PRO A 252 12.01 -17.67 -3.66
C PRO A 252 12.99 -16.86 -4.53
N PHE A 253 12.51 -15.83 -5.22
CA PHE A 253 13.36 -14.96 -6.06
C PHE A 253 14.02 -13.83 -5.26
N VAL A 254 13.65 -13.62 -3.99
CA VAL A 254 14.31 -12.67 -3.09
C VAL A 254 15.43 -13.39 -2.36
N THR A 255 16.59 -13.45 -2.99
CA THR A 255 17.80 -14.05 -2.44
C THR A 255 18.65 -13.03 -1.66
N SER A 256 19.61 -13.51 -0.87
CA SER A 256 20.59 -12.68 -0.17
C SER A 256 21.38 -11.76 -1.12
N GLU A 257 21.70 -12.24 -2.32
CA GLU A 257 22.34 -11.45 -3.37
C GLU A 257 21.47 -10.28 -3.83
N ILE A 258 20.17 -10.54 -4.09
CA ILE A 258 19.20 -9.49 -4.46
C ILE A 258 19.07 -8.46 -3.34
N THR A 259 19.02 -8.91 -2.09
CA THR A 259 18.95 -8.02 -0.91
C THR A 259 20.13 -7.04 -0.88
N LEU A 260 21.35 -7.53 -1.04
CA LEU A 260 22.55 -6.69 -1.09
C LEU A 260 22.54 -5.75 -2.30
N LYS A 261 22.14 -6.25 -3.46
CA LYS A 261 22.05 -5.44 -4.70
C LYS A 261 21.07 -4.27 -4.56
N VAL A 262 19.92 -4.51 -3.91
CA VAL A 262 18.93 -3.46 -3.63
C VAL A 262 19.48 -2.44 -2.62
N ALA A 263 20.16 -2.88 -1.55
CA ALA A 263 20.79 -1.98 -0.58
C ALA A 263 21.82 -1.06 -1.24
N HIS A 264 22.63 -1.59 -2.18
CA HIS A 264 23.57 -0.80 -2.98
C HIS A 264 22.84 0.20 -3.90
N ALA A 265 21.74 -0.22 -4.54
CA ALA A 265 20.96 0.67 -5.41
C ALA A 265 20.35 1.83 -4.62
N LEU A 266 19.79 1.60 -3.43
CA LEU A 266 19.28 2.64 -2.54
C LEU A 266 20.37 3.64 -2.16
N ARG A 267 21.57 3.15 -1.76
CA ARG A 267 22.72 4.01 -1.45
C ARG A 267 23.15 4.84 -2.65
N GLY A 268 23.36 4.23 -3.81
CA GLY A 268 23.77 4.93 -5.02
C GLY A 268 22.77 6.02 -5.42
N SER A 269 21.49 5.71 -5.29
CA SER A 269 20.40 6.65 -5.62
C SER A 269 20.39 7.88 -4.72
N ILE A 270 20.52 7.73 -3.39
CA ILE A 270 20.53 8.89 -2.49
C ILE A 270 21.80 9.73 -2.64
N ILE A 271 22.95 9.11 -2.85
CA ILE A 271 24.21 9.84 -3.12
C ILE A 271 24.08 10.67 -4.41
N LYS A 272 23.44 10.11 -5.44
CA LYS A 272 23.11 10.83 -6.69
C LYS A 272 22.21 12.04 -6.43
N CYS A 273 21.18 11.91 -5.58
CA CYS A 273 20.33 13.02 -5.18
C CYS A 273 21.15 14.14 -4.51
N TYR A 274 22.03 13.81 -3.58
CA TYR A 274 22.92 14.78 -2.92
C TYR A 274 23.90 15.44 -3.90
N TYR A 275 24.52 14.65 -4.78
CA TYR A 275 25.39 15.17 -5.83
C TYR A 275 24.70 16.22 -6.71
N LEU A 276 23.50 15.91 -7.19
CA LEU A 276 22.73 16.83 -8.02
C LEU A 276 22.34 18.11 -7.25
N GLU A 277 22.04 18.00 -5.97
CA GLU A 277 21.69 19.14 -5.15
C GLU A 277 22.91 20.02 -4.82
N ILE A 278 24.06 19.44 -4.48
CA ILE A 278 25.34 20.16 -4.32
C ILE A 278 25.68 20.92 -5.59
N ARG A 279 25.50 20.35 -6.77
CA ARG A 279 25.70 21.07 -8.04
C ARG A 279 24.75 22.26 -8.22
N ARG A 280 23.51 22.15 -7.75
CA ARG A 280 22.56 23.28 -7.77
C ARG A 280 22.96 24.37 -6.78
N ILE A 281 23.37 24.00 -5.59
CA ILE A 281 23.83 24.91 -4.54
C ILE A 281 25.08 25.65 -5.01
N LYS A 282 26.05 24.98 -5.59
CA LYS A 282 27.31 25.54 -6.11
C LYS A 282 27.09 26.68 -7.12
N ARG A 283 26.00 26.62 -7.91
CA ARG A 283 25.65 27.70 -8.85
C ARG A 283 25.20 29.00 -8.15
N ARG A 284 24.82 28.93 -6.88
CA ARG A 284 24.34 30.05 -6.07
C ARG A 284 25.38 30.53 -5.06
N LEU A 285 26.11 29.59 -4.46
CA LEU A 285 27.13 29.88 -3.46
C LEU A 285 28.51 29.99 -4.11
N THR A 286 28.73 31.09 -4.79
CA THR A 286 29.99 31.39 -5.49
C THR A 286 30.95 32.19 -4.60
N PHE A 287 30.77 32.14 -3.28
CA PHE A 287 31.49 32.96 -2.31
C PHE A 287 32.85 32.31 -1.96
N LYS A 288 33.86 33.17 -1.72
CA LYS A 288 35.22 32.72 -1.38
C LYS A 288 35.22 31.82 -0.13
N GLY A 289 35.88 30.72 -0.23
CA GLY A 289 36.01 29.70 0.85
C GLY A 289 34.94 28.63 0.82
N ILE A 290 33.75 28.92 0.31
CA ILE A 290 32.67 27.93 0.15
C ILE A 290 32.91 27.03 -1.08
N ASP A 291 33.45 27.63 -2.14
CA ASP A 291 33.75 26.95 -3.39
C ASP A 291 34.66 25.74 -3.22
N VAL A 292 35.68 25.85 -2.36
CA VAL A 292 36.63 24.77 -2.06
C VAL A 292 35.91 23.60 -1.39
N ILE A 293 35.05 23.87 -0.38
CA ILE A 293 34.31 22.84 0.34
C ILE A 293 33.31 22.14 -0.59
N LEU A 294 32.53 22.91 -1.38
CA LEU A 294 31.58 22.35 -2.33
C LEU A 294 32.26 21.54 -3.44
N ASN A 295 33.43 21.97 -3.94
CA ASN A 295 34.21 21.19 -4.91
C ASN A 295 34.70 19.87 -4.33
N GLY A 296 35.13 19.86 -3.07
CA GLY A 296 35.55 18.64 -2.36
C GLY A 296 34.39 17.65 -2.22
N LEU A 297 33.23 18.14 -1.71
CA LEU A 297 32.03 17.32 -1.58
C LEU A 297 31.50 16.81 -2.94
N GLU A 298 31.43 17.67 -3.95
CA GLU A 298 31.00 17.30 -5.30
C GLU A 298 31.86 16.16 -5.86
N LYS A 299 33.20 16.26 -5.72
CA LYS A 299 34.14 15.24 -6.17
C LYS A 299 33.95 13.91 -5.43
N GLN A 300 33.87 13.94 -4.11
CA GLN A 300 33.65 12.73 -3.31
C GLN A 300 32.34 12.03 -3.67
N LEU A 301 31.25 12.77 -3.83
CA LEU A 301 29.95 12.23 -4.24
C LEU A 301 30.00 11.65 -5.66
N TYR A 302 30.67 12.36 -6.59
CA TYR A 302 30.89 11.91 -7.96
C TYR A 302 31.64 10.58 -8.02
N ASP A 303 32.77 10.51 -7.30
CA ASP A 303 33.63 9.32 -7.28
C ASP A 303 32.86 8.09 -6.75
N ASN A 304 31.99 8.28 -5.72
CA ASN A 304 31.13 7.21 -5.20
C ASN A 304 30.08 6.69 -6.18
N ILE A 305 29.61 7.53 -7.11
CA ILE A 305 28.54 7.16 -8.05
C ILE A 305 29.11 6.55 -9.33
N PHE A 306 30.16 7.19 -9.89
CA PHE A 306 30.57 6.98 -11.26
C PHE A 306 31.85 6.18 -11.42
N ILE A 307 32.64 6.01 -10.36
CA ILE A 307 33.87 5.20 -10.42
C ILE A 307 33.61 3.81 -9.84
N PRO A 308 33.53 2.75 -10.67
CA PRO A 308 33.29 1.39 -10.19
C PRO A 308 34.33 0.95 -9.19
N GLY A 309 33.86 0.35 -8.08
CA GLY A 309 34.75 -0.16 -7.01
C GLY A 309 35.36 0.93 -6.12
N TYR A 310 35.13 2.20 -6.40
CA TYR A 310 35.56 3.30 -5.53
C TYR A 310 34.73 3.33 -4.26
N GLN A 311 35.35 2.95 -3.14
CA GLN A 311 34.72 3.10 -1.83
C GLN A 311 35.39 4.29 -1.16
N THR A 312 34.64 5.37 -0.97
CA THR A 312 35.10 6.50 -0.15
C THR A 312 34.58 6.33 1.28
N ASP A 313 35.32 6.90 2.23
CA ASP A 313 34.88 7.06 3.64
C ASP A 313 33.79 8.12 3.79
N ILE A 314 32.86 8.21 2.82
CA ILE A 314 31.72 9.11 2.94
C ILE A 314 30.76 8.56 3.98
N SER A 315 30.59 9.32 5.06
CA SER A 315 29.55 9.11 6.08
C SER A 315 28.54 10.27 6.07
N LYS A 316 27.39 10.02 6.68
CA LYS A 316 26.38 11.07 6.90
C LYS A 316 26.96 12.23 7.68
N GLU A 317 27.72 11.92 8.72
CA GLU A 317 28.36 12.87 9.63
C GLU A 317 29.35 13.75 8.88
N HIS A 318 30.21 13.16 8.04
CA HIS A 318 31.17 13.92 7.23
C HIS A 318 30.47 14.94 6.31
N ILE A 319 29.41 14.54 5.61
CA ILE A 319 28.68 15.47 4.73
C ILE A 319 28.03 16.61 5.55
N LEU A 320 27.44 16.30 6.71
CA LEU A 320 26.83 17.29 7.59
C LEU A 320 27.87 18.25 8.16
N ASP A 321 29.06 17.78 8.53
CA ASP A 321 30.16 18.61 9.05
C ASP A 321 30.64 19.60 8.00
N GLU A 322 30.84 19.16 6.75
CA GLU A 322 31.21 20.05 5.66
C GLU A 322 30.12 21.10 5.37
N LEU A 323 28.84 20.72 5.40
CA LEU A 323 27.73 21.66 5.24
C LEU A 323 27.59 22.62 6.44
N ASN A 324 27.91 22.19 7.66
CA ASN A 324 27.97 23.08 8.82
C ASN A 324 29.05 24.14 8.66
N LYS A 325 30.25 23.81 8.17
CA LYS A 325 31.28 24.78 7.85
C LYS A 325 30.78 25.83 6.85
N ILE A 326 30.10 25.39 5.79
CA ILE A 326 29.48 26.32 4.81
C ILE A 326 28.45 27.23 5.48
N LYS A 327 27.58 26.64 6.34
CA LYS A 327 26.55 27.36 7.08
C LYS A 327 27.18 28.50 7.93
N GLU A 328 28.25 28.20 8.67
CA GLU A 328 28.97 29.20 9.49
C GLU A 328 29.54 30.31 8.63
N ILE A 329 30.22 30.00 7.53
CA ILE A 329 30.77 31.00 6.60
C ILE A 329 29.65 31.92 6.08
N ILE A 330 28.49 31.34 5.69
CA ILE A 330 27.35 32.10 5.17
C ILE A 330 26.79 33.05 6.25
N ILE A 331 26.67 32.58 7.49
CA ILE A 331 26.09 33.38 8.59
C ILE A 331 27.02 34.51 8.93
N TYR A 332 28.33 34.25 9.17
CA TYR A 332 29.25 35.22 9.71
C TYR A 332 29.90 36.13 8.67
N GLN A 333 30.00 35.68 7.40
CA GLN A 333 30.72 36.45 6.38
C GLN A 333 29.79 36.93 5.24
N HIS A 334 28.59 36.36 5.07
CA HIS A 334 27.72 36.65 3.93
C HIS A 334 26.25 36.93 4.34
N ASN A 335 26.02 37.40 5.59
CA ASN A 335 24.72 37.85 6.10
C ASN A 335 23.55 36.82 5.87
N GLY A 336 23.84 35.53 5.89
CA GLY A 336 22.83 34.48 5.71
C GLY A 336 22.33 34.29 4.26
N LEU A 337 23.02 34.88 3.25
CA LEU A 337 22.58 34.83 1.86
C LEU A 337 22.55 33.37 1.37
N PHE A 338 21.39 32.91 0.90
CA PHE A 338 21.11 31.52 0.47
C PHE A 338 21.27 30.43 1.55
N LEU A 339 21.29 30.81 2.83
CA LEU A 339 21.40 29.87 3.96
C LEU A 339 20.36 28.75 3.85
N HIS A 340 19.13 29.06 3.41
CA HIS A 340 18.04 28.08 3.25
C HIS A 340 18.38 26.91 2.32
N LEU A 341 19.25 27.10 1.32
CA LEU A 341 19.65 26.01 0.41
C LEU A 341 20.48 24.95 1.13
N VAL A 342 21.41 25.41 1.98
CA VAL A 342 22.26 24.52 2.79
C VAL A 342 21.45 23.81 3.86
N THR A 343 20.62 24.56 4.61
CA THR A 343 19.78 23.97 5.67
C THR A 343 18.76 22.97 5.12
N ASN A 344 18.19 23.24 3.94
CA ASN A 344 17.27 22.27 3.29
C ASN A 344 17.99 20.98 2.91
N LEU A 345 19.22 21.06 2.39
CA LEU A 345 20.00 19.84 2.10
C LEU A 345 20.35 19.10 3.39
N MET A 346 20.77 19.79 4.45
CA MET A 346 21.03 19.19 5.76
C MET A 346 19.79 18.47 6.31
N ASN A 347 18.61 19.07 6.16
CA ASN A 347 17.34 18.45 6.54
C ASN A 347 17.09 17.14 5.81
N LYS A 348 17.31 17.12 4.50
CA LYS A 348 17.17 15.91 3.69
C LYS A 348 18.19 14.83 4.08
N ILE A 349 19.43 15.20 4.36
CA ILE A 349 20.45 14.26 4.82
C ILE A 349 20.07 13.66 6.18
N ASN A 350 19.46 14.43 7.07
CA ASN A 350 18.95 13.90 8.34
C ASN A 350 17.81 12.91 8.16
N VAL A 351 16.93 13.12 7.18
CA VAL A 351 15.83 12.20 6.84
C VAL A 351 16.34 10.91 6.21
N PHE A 352 17.19 11.03 5.18
CA PHE A 352 17.49 9.91 4.28
C PHE A 352 18.82 9.20 4.54
N GLY A 353 19.72 9.83 5.31
CA GLY A 353 21.07 9.29 5.58
C GLY A 353 21.81 8.89 4.32
N LEU A 354 22.49 7.75 4.37
CA LEU A 354 23.10 7.10 3.20
C LEU A 354 22.33 5.85 2.75
N HIS A 355 21.19 5.55 3.40
CA HIS A 355 20.39 4.37 3.11
C HIS A 355 19.18 4.65 2.22
N PHE A 356 18.76 5.90 2.07
CA PHE A 356 17.56 6.39 1.38
C PHE A 356 16.25 5.91 2.00
N ALA A 357 16.12 4.60 2.16
CA ALA A 357 15.02 3.95 2.89
C ALA A 357 15.56 2.70 3.60
N SER A 358 15.03 2.42 4.80
CA SER A 358 15.40 1.23 5.59
C SER A 358 14.88 -0.04 4.91
N LEU A 359 15.78 -0.93 4.53
CA LEU A 359 15.41 -2.21 3.94
C LEU A 359 14.98 -3.18 5.04
N ASP A 360 13.70 -3.57 5.06
CA ASP A 360 13.19 -4.56 6.01
C ASP A 360 13.40 -5.97 5.45
N ILE A 361 13.86 -6.88 6.30
CA ILE A 361 13.87 -8.32 5.98
C ILE A 361 12.58 -8.92 6.52
N ARG A 362 11.83 -9.67 5.70
CA ARG A 362 10.64 -10.40 6.13
C ARG A 362 10.73 -11.87 5.71
N GLN A 363 10.51 -12.78 6.66
CA GLN A 363 10.53 -14.22 6.45
C GLN A 363 9.48 -14.93 7.29
N GLU A 364 9.03 -16.08 6.83
CA GLU A 364 8.04 -16.92 7.50
C GLU A 364 8.65 -17.69 8.67
N SER A 365 7.91 -17.81 9.79
CA SER A 365 8.36 -18.46 11.03
C SER A 365 8.80 -19.92 10.86
N THR A 366 8.14 -20.68 9.99
CA THR A 366 8.49 -22.08 9.71
C THR A 366 9.89 -22.25 9.12
N VAL A 367 10.37 -21.26 8.36
CA VAL A 367 11.74 -21.27 7.79
C VAL A 367 12.80 -21.16 8.90
N HIS A 368 12.54 -20.35 9.93
CA HIS A 368 13.47 -20.19 11.05
C HIS A 368 13.65 -21.50 11.83
N ASN A 369 12.54 -22.19 12.10
CA ASN A 369 12.58 -23.50 12.72
C ASN A 369 13.39 -24.51 11.87
N LEU A 370 13.10 -24.59 10.55
CA LEU A 370 13.85 -25.45 9.63
C LEU A 370 15.35 -25.15 9.61
N VAL A 371 15.72 -23.86 9.63
CA VAL A 371 17.12 -23.46 9.65
C VAL A 371 17.81 -23.89 10.96
N LEU A 372 17.16 -23.70 12.12
CA LEU A 372 17.70 -24.14 13.41
C LEU A 372 17.83 -25.68 13.48
N GLU A 373 16.85 -26.41 12.96
CA GLU A 373 16.92 -27.87 12.86
C GLU A 373 18.05 -28.35 11.95
N ALA A 374 18.27 -27.67 10.82
CA ALA A 374 19.38 -27.98 9.91
C ALA A 374 20.76 -27.67 10.51
N ILE A 375 20.85 -26.63 11.35
CA ILE A 375 22.09 -26.23 12.03
C ILE A 375 22.44 -27.16 13.18
N HIS A 376 21.46 -27.48 14.04
CA HIS A 376 21.69 -28.14 15.33
C HIS A 376 21.19 -29.58 15.37
N GLY A 377 20.51 -30.08 14.32
CA GLY A 377 20.05 -31.46 14.18
C GLY A 377 19.14 -31.89 15.35
N GLU A 378 19.37 -33.11 15.84
CA GLU A 378 18.58 -33.70 16.94
C GLU A 378 18.69 -32.93 18.26
N ALA A 379 19.75 -32.19 18.48
CA ALA A 379 19.94 -31.35 19.66
C ALA A 379 18.89 -30.22 19.75
N TYR A 380 18.26 -29.86 18.64
CA TYR A 380 17.18 -28.87 18.62
C TYR A 380 15.81 -29.47 18.31
N SER A 381 15.72 -30.39 17.33
CA SER A 381 14.42 -30.92 16.86
C SER A 381 13.67 -31.74 17.93
N LYS A 382 14.39 -32.38 18.86
CA LYS A 382 13.80 -33.20 19.95
C LYS A 382 13.38 -32.38 21.18
N LEU A 383 13.71 -31.09 21.23
CA LEU A 383 13.40 -30.25 22.39
C LEU A 383 11.90 -29.87 22.43
N SER A 384 11.36 -29.77 23.65
CA SER A 384 10.08 -29.13 23.90
C SER A 384 10.14 -27.61 23.58
N ASN A 385 9.01 -26.94 23.43
CA ASN A 385 8.99 -25.49 23.14
C ASN A 385 9.71 -24.66 24.22
N GLU A 386 9.62 -25.02 25.49
CA GLU A 386 10.32 -24.33 26.58
C GLU A 386 11.84 -24.54 26.48
N GLU A 387 12.27 -25.76 26.18
CA GLU A 387 13.69 -26.07 25.98
C GLU A 387 14.23 -25.37 24.72
N LYS A 388 13.45 -25.30 23.63
CA LYS A 388 13.80 -24.52 22.43
C LYS A 388 13.98 -23.03 22.75
N ILE A 389 13.10 -22.45 23.55
CA ILE A 389 13.23 -21.07 24.04
C ILE A 389 14.56 -20.90 24.79
N ASN A 390 14.83 -21.78 25.76
CA ASN A 390 16.07 -21.73 26.53
C ASN A 390 17.30 -21.91 25.63
N PHE A 391 17.25 -22.79 24.65
CA PHE A 391 18.31 -22.97 23.66
C PHE A 391 18.61 -21.68 22.89
N CYS A 392 17.59 -21.04 22.37
CA CYS A 392 17.75 -19.81 21.56
C CYS A 392 18.33 -18.63 22.37
N ILE A 393 17.96 -18.49 23.64
CA ILE A 393 18.43 -17.37 24.48
C ILE A 393 19.85 -17.59 25.04
N ASN A 394 20.33 -18.83 25.15
CA ASN A 394 21.62 -19.14 25.74
C ASN A 394 22.81 -19.00 24.76
N ALA A 395 22.65 -18.29 23.67
CA ALA A 395 23.67 -18.05 22.67
C ALA A 395 24.20 -19.34 22.03
N PRO A 396 23.49 -19.89 21.04
CA PRO A 396 23.95 -21.04 20.29
C PRO A 396 25.35 -20.81 19.67
N GLU A 397 26.05 -21.87 19.39
CA GLU A 397 27.40 -21.81 18.77
C GLU A 397 27.35 -21.00 17.47
N VAL A 398 28.36 -20.17 17.23
CA VAL A 398 28.51 -19.38 16.01
C VAL A 398 28.83 -20.29 14.84
N ILE A 399 28.04 -20.21 13.79
CA ILE A 399 28.12 -21.01 12.58
C ILE A 399 28.91 -20.28 11.47
N ALA A 400 29.45 -21.01 10.52
CA ALA A 400 30.09 -20.42 9.35
C ALA A 400 29.06 -19.98 8.31
N GLU A 401 29.31 -18.87 7.61
CA GLU A 401 28.43 -18.32 6.58
C GLU A 401 28.16 -19.32 5.43
N ASN A 402 29.15 -20.12 5.02
CA ASN A 402 29.10 -20.98 3.84
C ASN A 402 29.34 -22.47 4.21
N LYS A 403 28.37 -23.12 4.81
CA LYS A 403 28.52 -24.50 5.30
C LYS A 403 27.41 -25.47 4.82
N TYR A 404 26.26 -24.96 4.38
CA TYR A 404 25.04 -25.78 4.21
C TYR A 404 24.74 -26.04 2.74
N THR A 405 24.31 -27.25 2.43
CA THR A 405 23.98 -27.71 1.07
C THR A 405 22.53 -27.38 0.68
N ASP A 406 21.63 -27.31 1.66
CA ASP A 406 20.27 -26.86 1.39
C ASP A 406 20.27 -25.37 1.04
N SER A 407 19.70 -25.06 -0.12
CA SER A 407 19.74 -23.70 -0.68
C SER A 407 18.95 -22.68 0.15
N LEU A 408 17.80 -23.08 0.76
CA LEU A 408 16.99 -22.19 1.59
C LEU A 408 17.68 -21.89 2.91
N VAL A 409 18.27 -22.92 3.53
CA VAL A 409 19.05 -22.79 4.78
C VAL A 409 20.26 -21.89 4.53
N GLN A 410 21.05 -22.18 3.51
CA GLN A 410 22.25 -21.43 3.15
C GLN A 410 21.91 -19.96 2.85
N ASP A 411 20.90 -19.69 2.02
CA ASP A 411 20.52 -18.33 1.65
C ASP A 411 19.96 -17.54 2.84
N THR A 412 19.24 -18.20 3.76
CA THR A 412 18.74 -17.55 4.99
C THR A 412 19.90 -17.13 5.90
N ILE A 413 20.88 -18.00 6.12
CA ILE A 413 22.10 -17.71 6.89
C ILE A 413 22.89 -16.56 6.23
N THR A 414 23.13 -16.65 4.93
CA THR A 414 23.84 -15.61 4.17
C THR A 414 23.13 -14.26 4.26
N ASN A 415 21.77 -14.25 4.26
CA ASN A 415 20.99 -13.04 4.43
C ASN A 415 21.18 -12.42 5.82
N LEU A 416 21.21 -13.21 6.89
CA LEU A 416 21.47 -12.73 8.26
C LEU A 416 22.87 -12.10 8.40
N TYR A 417 23.87 -12.67 7.77
CA TYR A 417 25.22 -12.06 7.66
C TYR A 417 25.18 -10.79 6.79
N GLY A 418 24.37 -10.79 5.74
CA GLY A 418 24.18 -9.68 4.82
C GLY A 418 23.67 -8.42 5.50
N ILE A 419 22.82 -8.54 6.54
CA ILE A 419 22.33 -7.39 7.33
C ILE A 419 23.51 -6.59 7.91
N LYS A 420 24.54 -7.25 8.48
CA LYS A 420 25.73 -6.57 8.99
C LYS A 420 26.48 -5.82 7.89
N LYS A 421 26.62 -6.44 6.72
CA LYS A 421 27.29 -5.83 5.55
C LYS A 421 26.54 -4.57 5.10
N ILE A 422 25.19 -4.62 5.08
CA ILE A 422 24.35 -3.46 4.74
C ILE A 422 24.49 -2.36 5.79
N GLN A 423 24.46 -2.69 7.08
CA GLN A 423 24.62 -1.71 8.15
C GLN A 423 25.98 -1.03 8.13
N GLN A 424 27.05 -1.76 7.83
CA GLN A 424 28.39 -1.19 7.68
C GLN A 424 28.48 -0.19 6.52
N LEU A 425 27.76 -0.44 5.43
CA LEU A 425 27.79 0.39 4.23
C LEU A 425 26.82 1.58 4.31
N ASN A 426 25.60 1.34 4.76
CA ASN A 426 24.48 2.29 4.69
C ASN A 426 24.14 2.93 6.05
N GLY A 427 24.83 2.54 7.13
CA GLY A 427 24.49 2.83 8.50
C GLY A 427 23.47 1.84 9.08
N GLU A 428 23.28 1.82 10.41
CA GLU A 428 22.35 0.92 11.12
C GLU A 428 20.93 1.00 10.53
N ALA A 429 20.45 2.20 10.28
CA ALA A 429 19.12 2.42 9.70
C ALA A 429 18.94 1.82 8.29
N GLY A 430 20.00 1.44 7.61
CA GLY A 430 19.94 0.83 6.28
C GLY A 430 19.27 -0.53 6.25
N CYS A 431 19.40 -1.33 7.31
CA CYS A 431 18.72 -2.60 7.47
C CYS A 431 18.69 -2.99 8.97
N ASN A 432 17.71 -2.55 9.69
CA ASN A 432 17.63 -2.74 11.14
C ASN A 432 16.32 -3.39 11.61
N ARG A 433 15.52 -3.97 10.71
CA ARG A 433 14.28 -4.66 11.08
C ARG A 433 14.19 -6.02 10.42
N TYR A 434 13.76 -7.00 11.22
CA TYR A 434 13.47 -8.36 10.80
C TYR A 434 12.03 -8.73 11.18
N ILE A 435 11.17 -8.91 10.19
CA ILE A 435 9.73 -9.15 10.36
C ILE A 435 9.46 -10.64 10.22
N ILE A 436 8.71 -11.20 11.17
CA ILE A 436 8.33 -12.62 11.22
C ILE A 436 6.88 -12.74 10.81
N SER A 437 6.60 -13.24 9.59
CA SER A 437 5.23 -13.58 9.18
C SER A 437 4.79 -14.92 9.78
N GLN A 438 3.47 -15.10 9.93
CA GLN A 438 2.86 -16.25 10.62
C GLN A 438 3.44 -16.43 12.03
N CYS A 439 3.58 -15.35 12.77
CA CYS A 439 4.05 -15.38 14.15
C CYS A 439 2.87 -15.72 15.08
N ASN A 440 2.86 -16.93 15.62
CA ASN A 440 1.78 -17.44 16.50
C ASN A 440 2.27 -17.87 17.90
N SER A 441 3.55 -17.68 18.20
CA SER A 441 4.14 -18.03 19.49
C SER A 441 5.34 -17.16 19.84
N ALA A 442 5.67 -17.09 21.12
CA ALA A 442 6.89 -16.42 21.60
C ALA A 442 8.15 -17.13 21.07
N LEU A 443 8.09 -18.43 20.82
CA LEU A 443 9.21 -19.20 20.26
C LEU A 443 9.61 -18.66 18.90
N ASN A 444 8.67 -18.32 18.01
CA ASN A 444 9.01 -17.81 16.68
C ASN A 444 9.89 -16.54 16.73
N VAL A 445 9.67 -15.68 17.72
CA VAL A 445 10.49 -14.48 17.91
C VAL A 445 11.88 -14.84 18.45
N LEU A 446 11.95 -15.79 19.39
CA LEU A 446 13.20 -16.21 20.00
C LEU A 446 14.04 -17.10 19.09
N GLU A 447 13.44 -17.83 18.15
CA GLU A 447 14.14 -18.52 17.07
C GLU A 447 14.94 -17.54 16.20
N VAL A 448 14.36 -16.41 15.82
CA VAL A 448 15.08 -15.35 15.08
C VAL A 448 16.19 -14.75 15.96
N TYR A 449 15.92 -14.49 17.24
CA TYR A 449 16.94 -14.02 18.18
C TYR A 449 18.12 -15.00 18.25
N GLY A 450 17.86 -16.31 18.41
CA GLY A 450 18.87 -17.35 18.43
C GLY A 450 19.66 -17.47 17.13
N LEU A 451 18.97 -17.37 15.98
CA LEU A 451 19.62 -17.35 14.66
C LEU A 451 20.54 -16.14 14.48
N MET A 452 20.15 -14.96 14.96
CA MET A 452 21.03 -13.79 14.94
C MET A 452 22.32 -14.07 15.74
N LEU A 453 22.19 -14.65 16.94
CA LEU A 453 23.34 -15.01 17.76
C LEU A 453 24.21 -16.07 17.07
N SER A 454 23.61 -17.10 16.48
CA SER A 454 24.32 -18.13 15.70
C SER A 454 25.06 -17.53 14.50
N CYS A 455 24.56 -16.46 13.90
CA CYS A 455 25.24 -15.71 12.84
C CYS A 455 26.24 -14.66 13.38
N GLY A 456 26.71 -14.83 14.61
CA GLY A 456 27.78 -14.03 15.20
C GLY A 456 27.37 -12.62 15.66
N TRP A 457 26.07 -12.33 15.84
CA TRP A 457 25.65 -11.15 16.58
C TRP A 457 25.92 -11.35 18.08
N LYS A 458 26.34 -10.29 18.74
CA LYS A 458 26.54 -10.32 20.20
C LYS A 458 25.28 -9.79 20.89
N LYS A 459 24.92 -10.37 22.03
CA LYS A 459 23.76 -9.93 22.83
C LYS A 459 23.81 -8.44 23.14
N GLU A 460 24.99 -7.91 23.44
CA GLU A 460 25.22 -6.54 23.87
C GLU A 460 25.18 -5.50 22.71
N THR A 461 25.22 -5.96 21.46
CA THR A 461 25.32 -5.09 20.29
C THR A 461 24.34 -5.44 19.17
N LEU A 462 23.30 -6.24 19.46
CA LEU A 462 22.30 -6.62 18.47
C LEU A 462 21.47 -5.38 18.07
N SER A 463 21.71 -4.89 16.85
CA SER A 463 21.16 -3.66 16.30
C SER A 463 19.96 -3.88 15.36
N VAL A 464 19.31 -5.04 15.44
CA VAL A 464 18.14 -5.39 14.62
C VAL A 464 16.90 -5.50 15.49
N ASP A 465 15.81 -4.83 15.09
CA ASP A 465 14.51 -4.96 15.71
C ASP A 465 13.80 -6.22 15.19
N ILE A 466 13.46 -7.14 16.07
CA ILE A 466 12.69 -8.34 15.74
C ILE A 466 11.21 -8.00 15.86
N VAL A 467 10.48 -8.11 14.75
CA VAL A 467 9.11 -7.61 14.61
C VAL A 467 8.16 -8.79 14.37
N PRO A 468 7.38 -9.21 15.37
CA PRO A 468 6.32 -10.19 15.17
C PRO A 468 5.19 -9.59 14.31
N LEU A 469 4.64 -10.36 13.37
CA LEU A 469 3.49 -10.02 12.56
C LEU A 469 2.32 -10.95 12.91
N PHE A 470 1.23 -10.37 13.40
CA PHE A 470 -0.03 -11.05 13.69
C PHE A 470 -1.02 -10.81 12.55
N GLU A 471 -1.55 -11.85 11.93
CA GLU A 471 -2.26 -11.77 10.64
C GLU A 471 -3.71 -12.24 10.71
N THR A 472 -3.99 -13.34 11.39
CA THR A 472 -5.34 -13.93 11.48
C THR A 472 -6.10 -13.38 12.70
N ILE A 473 -7.42 -13.63 12.72
CA ILE A 473 -8.24 -13.25 13.89
C ILE A 473 -7.73 -13.94 15.16
N ASP A 474 -7.34 -15.21 15.05
CA ASP A 474 -6.79 -15.98 16.17
C ASP A 474 -5.45 -15.41 16.66
N ASP A 475 -4.52 -15.09 15.73
CA ASP A 475 -3.24 -14.45 16.09
C ASP A 475 -3.45 -13.13 16.84
N LEU A 476 -4.40 -12.30 16.37
CA LEU A 476 -4.72 -11.02 16.99
C LEU A 476 -5.29 -11.17 18.40
N GLN A 477 -6.10 -12.19 18.66
CA GLN A 477 -6.65 -12.49 19.98
C GLN A 477 -5.57 -12.93 20.95
N HIS A 478 -4.58 -13.67 20.50
CA HIS A 478 -3.49 -14.22 21.32
C HIS A 478 -2.26 -13.32 21.43
N ALA A 479 -2.17 -12.26 20.60
CA ALA A 479 -1.01 -11.38 20.49
C ALA A 479 -0.51 -10.84 21.83
N SER A 480 -1.42 -10.38 22.71
CA SER A 480 -1.03 -9.84 24.03
C SER A 480 -0.44 -10.89 24.97
N ALA A 481 -0.92 -12.13 24.91
CA ALA A 481 -0.38 -13.24 25.71
C ALA A 481 1.01 -13.65 25.24
N ILE A 482 1.23 -13.70 23.92
CA ILE A 482 2.53 -13.96 23.31
C ILE A 482 3.53 -12.89 23.74
N MET A 483 3.16 -11.61 23.62
CA MET A 483 4.04 -10.51 24.01
C MET A 483 4.29 -10.49 25.53
N LYS A 484 3.33 -10.86 26.36
CA LYS A 484 3.53 -11.02 27.80
C LYS A 484 4.61 -12.07 28.11
N THR A 485 4.58 -13.21 27.41
CA THR A 485 5.59 -14.25 27.55
C THR A 485 6.99 -13.73 27.21
N LEU A 486 7.12 -13.00 26.09
CA LEU A 486 8.38 -12.37 25.67
C LEU A 486 8.87 -11.32 26.69
N TYR A 487 7.98 -10.43 27.15
CA TYR A 487 8.34 -9.38 28.09
C TYR A 487 8.65 -9.91 29.49
N SER A 488 8.17 -11.09 29.85
CA SER A 488 8.52 -11.76 31.11
C SER A 488 9.90 -12.42 31.06
N ASN A 489 10.45 -12.65 29.86
CA ASN A 489 11.77 -13.22 29.69
C ASN A 489 12.87 -12.17 29.91
N ASN A 490 13.81 -12.43 30.84
CA ASN A 490 14.84 -11.48 31.21
C ASN A 490 15.80 -11.16 30.07
N GLU A 491 16.21 -12.15 29.25
CA GLU A 491 17.12 -11.95 28.13
C GLU A 491 16.47 -11.10 27.03
N TYR A 492 15.19 -11.36 26.75
CA TYR A 492 14.44 -10.55 25.80
C TYR A 492 14.27 -9.10 26.26
N ARG A 493 14.04 -8.89 27.57
CA ARG A 493 14.03 -7.52 28.14
C ARG A 493 15.40 -6.84 28.04
N ASN A 494 16.50 -7.58 28.27
CA ASN A 494 17.84 -7.02 28.08
C ASN A 494 18.07 -6.58 26.64
N TYR A 495 17.65 -7.40 25.67
CA TYR A 495 17.67 -7.02 24.26
C TYR A 495 16.81 -5.77 24.00
N LEU A 496 15.58 -5.66 24.51
CA LEU A 496 14.75 -4.48 24.34
C LEU A 496 15.35 -3.20 24.93
N ARG A 497 16.10 -3.30 26.05
CA ARG A 497 16.84 -2.15 26.60
C ARG A 497 17.87 -1.60 25.60
N LEU A 498 18.57 -2.44 24.86
CA LEU A 498 19.47 -2.01 23.78
C LEU A 498 18.67 -1.32 22.66
N ARG A 499 17.44 -1.72 22.43
CA ARG A 499 16.52 -1.12 21.48
C ARG A 499 15.68 0.02 22.10
N LYS A 500 16.19 0.69 23.13
CA LYS A 500 15.57 1.86 23.83
C LYS A 500 14.20 1.52 24.45
N ASN A 501 13.97 0.29 24.90
CA ASN A 501 12.70 -0.24 25.38
C ASN A 501 11.55 -0.08 24.37
N ARG A 502 11.84 -0.19 23.08
CA ARG A 502 10.84 -0.14 22.01
C ARG A 502 10.61 -1.52 21.41
N GLN A 503 9.35 -1.83 21.18
CA GLN A 503 8.91 -3.04 20.50
C GLN A 503 7.99 -2.67 19.34
N THR A 504 8.42 -2.91 18.12
CA THR A 504 7.55 -2.82 16.94
C THR A 504 6.78 -4.11 16.78
N ILE A 505 5.46 -4.01 16.58
CA ILE A 505 4.54 -5.12 16.33
C ILE A 505 3.79 -4.82 15.04
N MET A 506 3.86 -5.74 14.08
CA MET A 506 3.15 -5.61 12.83
C MET A 506 1.78 -6.27 12.90
N LEU A 507 0.77 -5.63 12.29
CA LEU A 507 -0.61 -6.11 12.24
C LEU A 507 -1.05 -6.24 10.78
N GLY A 508 -1.53 -7.43 10.40
CA GLY A 508 -1.96 -7.76 9.05
C GLY A 508 -3.44 -7.47 8.83
N PHE A 509 -3.77 -6.61 7.87
CA PHE A 509 -5.16 -6.27 7.53
C PHE A 509 -5.77 -7.21 6.51
N SER A 510 -5.03 -7.55 5.48
CA SER A 510 -5.55 -8.32 4.34
C SER A 510 -5.89 -9.75 4.70
N ASP A 511 -5.02 -10.41 5.44
CA ASP A 511 -5.21 -11.79 5.88
C ASP A 511 -6.32 -11.88 6.93
N GLY A 512 -6.41 -10.94 7.87
CA GLY A 512 -7.52 -10.83 8.81
C GLY A 512 -8.87 -10.65 8.12
N THR A 513 -8.95 -9.82 7.06
CA THR A 513 -10.19 -9.64 6.29
C THR A 513 -10.57 -10.89 5.48
N LYS A 514 -9.59 -11.57 4.90
CA LYS A 514 -9.84 -12.88 4.24
C LYS A 514 -10.33 -13.92 5.24
N ASP A 515 -9.82 -13.90 6.45
CA ASP A 515 -10.17 -14.84 7.53
C ASP A 515 -11.55 -14.54 8.13
N GLY A 516 -11.75 -13.33 8.64
CA GLY A 516 -12.89 -12.94 9.47
C GLY A 516 -13.90 -11.97 8.84
N GLY A 517 -13.69 -11.50 7.60
CA GLY A 517 -14.52 -10.48 6.97
C GLY A 517 -14.18 -9.06 7.46
N TYR A 518 -14.85 -8.08 6.86
CA TYR A 518 -14.48 -6.67 6.99
C TYR A 518 -14.54 -6.14 8.43
N LEU A 519 -15.71 -6.28 9.08
CA LEU A 519 -15.94 -5.64 10.38
C LEU A 519 -15.17 -6.33 11.49
N MET A 520 -15.15 -7.67 11.51
CA MET A 520 -14.41 -8.44 12.50
C MET A 520 -12.90 -8.19 12.42
N ALA A 521 -12.33 -8.17 11.23
CA ALA A 521 -10.89 -7.92 11.06
C ALA A 521 -10.47 -6.55 11.62
N ASN A 522 -11.20 -5.48 11.27
CA ASN A 522 -10.89 -4.13 11.75
C ASN A 522 -11.09 -4.00 13.27
N PHE A 523 -12.14 -4.61 13.82
CA PHE A 523 -12.40 -4.61 15.26
C PHE A 523 -11.31 -5.41 16.01
N SER A 524 -10.92 -6.57 15.51
CA SER A 524 -9.87 -7.40 16.13
C SER A 524 -8.51 -6.66 16.15
N ILE A 525 -8.18 -5.92 15.09
CA ILE A 525 -6.98 -5.08 15.06
C ILE A 525 -7.06 -3.97 16.12
N TYR A 526 -8.21 -3.30 16.24
CA TYR A 526 -8.43 -2.27 17.26
C TYR A 526 -8.23 -2.83 18.67
N LYS A 527 -8.86 -3.96 18.96
CA LYS A 527 -8.75 -4.65 20.27
C LYS A 527 -7.33 -5.15 20.55
N ALA A 528 -6.67 -5.71 19.55
CA ALA A 528 -5.27 -6.13 19.69
C ALA A 528 -4.36 -4.95 20.03
N LYS A 529 -4.54 -3.79 19.37
CA LYS A 529 -3.78 -2.57 19.67
C LYS A 529 -4.00 -2.09 21.11
N GLU A 530 -5.25 -2.10 21.62
CA GLU A 530 -5.53 -1.76 23.01
C GLU A 530 -4.84 -2.72 24.00
N ALA A 531 -5.02 -4.02 23.80
CA ALA A 531 -4.45 -5.06 24.66
C ALA A 531 -2.91 -5.02 24.65
N LEU A 532 -2.30 -4.87 23.47
CA LEU A 532 -0.85 -4.74 23.29
C LEU A 532 -0.31 -3.45 23.93
N THR A 533 -1.04 -2.34 23.82
CA THR A 533 -0.66 -1.09 24.48
C THR A 533 -0.67 -1.25 26.01
N LYS A 534 -1.70 -1.89 26.54
CA LYS A 534 -1.84 -2.14 27.98
C LYS A 534 -0.70 -3.00 28.50
N ILE A 535 -0.47 -4.17 27.88
CA ILE A 535 0.58 -5.09 28.34
C ILE A 535 1.98 -4.47 28.21
N SER A 536 2.26 -3.72 27.14
CA SER A 536 3.56 -3.06 26.96
C SER A 536 3.82 -2.01 28.06
N LYS A 537 2.81 -1.23 28.43
CA LYS A 537 2.90 -0.27 29.55
C LYS A 537 3.20 -0.95 30.89
N GLU A 538 2.64 -2.14 31.16
CA GLU A 538 2.90 -2.90 32.40
C GLU A 538 4.39 -3.27 32.54
N TYR A 539 5.09 -3.45 31.41
CA TYR A 539 6.53 -3.76 31.39
C TYR A 539 7.45 -2.56 31.10
N ASN A 540 6.91 -1.33 31.04
CA ASN A 540 7.64 -0.10 30.66
C ASN A 540 8.28 -0.20 29.26
N ILE A 541 7.56 -0.76 28.31
CA ILE A 541 7.96 -0.91 26.91
C ILE A 541 7.08 0.01 26.05
N ASP A 542 7.71 0.76 25.16
CA ASP A 542 7.04 1.55 24.16
C ASP A 542 6.67 0.68 22.96
N VAL A 543 5.38 0.34 22.84
CA VAL A 543 4.90 -0.39 21.67
C VAL A 543 4.68 0.53 20.49
N ILE A 544 5.16 0.12 19.31
CA ILE A 544 5.00 0.79 18.03
C ILE A 544 4.22 -0.13 17.10
N PHE A 545 3.11 0.34 16.57
CA PHE A 545 2.30 -0.44 15.65
C PHE A 545 2.75 -0.19 14.20
N PHE A 546 3.07 -1.27 13.50
CA PHE A 546 3.32 -1.27 12.09
C PHE A 546 2.12 -1.86 11.34
N ASP A 547 1.34 -1.02 10.70
CA ASP A 547 0.11 -1.42 10.03
C ASP A 547 0.39 -1.93 8.61
N GLY A 548 0.16 -3.23 8.38
CA GLY A 548 0.26 -3.90 7.08
C GLY A 548 -0.94 -3.59 6.20
N ARG A 549 -1.12 -2.29 5.85
CA ARG A 549 -2.28 -1.80 5.11
C ARG A 549 -2.08 -1.88 3.60
N GLY A 550 -3.16 -2.25 2.89
CA GLY A 550 -3.23 -2.15 1.44
C GLY A 550 -4.02 -0.92 0.99
N GLY A 551 -4.28 -0.81 -0.31
CA GLY A 551 -5.02 0.30 -0.89
C GLY A 551 -6.53 0.26 -0.63
N PRO A 552 -7.25 -0.81 -0.98
CA PRO A 552 -8.72 -0.87 -0.82
C PRO A 552 -9.14 -1.01 0.64
N PRO A 553 -10.36 -0.59 1.01
CA PRO A 553 -10.93 -0.75 2.35
C PRO A 553 -10.85 -2.18 2.89
N ALA A 554 -11.08 -3.17 2.05
CA ALA A 554 -10.92 -4.59 2.36
C ALA A 554 -9.50 -5.00 2.78
N ARG A 555 -8.51 -4.13 2.64
CA ARG A 555 -7.11 -4.35 2.99
C ARG A 555 -6.59 -3.27 3.95
N GLY A 556 -7.49 -2.62 4.67
CA GLY A 556 -7.17 -1.57 5.62
C GLY A 556 -6.96 -0.18 5.02
N GLY A 557 -7.16 -0.02 3.69
CA GLY A 557 -7.06 1.26 3.01
C GLY A 557 -8.27 2.17 3.22
N GLY A 558 -8.46 3.12 2.31
CA GLY A 558 -9.54 4.11 2.37
C GLY A 558 -9.13 5.39 3.08
N LYS A 559 -9.94 5.91 4.00
CA LYS A 559 -9.71 7.19 4.70
C LYS A 559 -8.62 7.08 5.78
N THR A 560 -7.36 7.08 5.36
CA THR A 560 -6.19 6.81 6.23
C THR A 560 -6.04 7.84 7.35
N HIS A 561 -6.20 9.13 7.06
CA HIS A 561 -6.17 10.18 8.08
C HIS A 561 -7.23 9.93 9.18
N GLN A 562 -8.47 9.71 8.79
CA GLN A 562 -9.58 9.47 9.74
C GLN A 562 -9.34 8.20 10.57
N PHE A 563 -8.77 7.15 9.95
CA PHE A 563 -8.42 5.93 10.66
C PHE A 563 -7.45 6.20 11.82
N TYR A 564 -6.33 6.88 11.56
CA TYR A 564 -5.37 7.19 12.63
C TYR A 564 -5.89 8.20 13.63
N ALA A 565 -6.66 9.19 13.21
CA ALA A 565 -7.30 10.16 14.10
C ALA A 565 -8.37 9.51 15.02
N SER A 566 -8.89 8.33 14.65
CA SER A 566 -9.94 7.63 15.40
C SER A 566 -9.45 6.60 16.44
N MET A 567 -8.13 6.41 16.58
CA MET A 567 -7.58 5.33 17.43
C MET A 567 -7.77 5.57 18.93
N GLY A 568 -8.04 6.78 19.38
CA GLY A 568 -8.27 7.11 20.80
C GLY A 568 -7.01 7.03 21.68
N LYS A 569 -7.18 7.28 22.98
CA LYS A 569 -6.07 7.40 23.95
C LYS A 569 -5.54 6.06 24.47
N ASN A 570 -6.30 4.99 24.31
CA ASN A 570 -5.93 3.66 24.82
C ASN A 570 -4.90 2.98 23.92
N ILE A 571 -4.69 3.48 22.71
CA ILE A 571 -3.78 2.92 21.71
C ILE A 571 -2.54 3.80 21.60
N SER A 572 -1.36 3.17 21.69
CA SER A 572 -0.08 3.87 21.49
C SER A 572 0.01 4.48 20.09
N ASN A 573 0.39 5.76 20.03
CA ASN A 573 0.58 6.49 18.78
C ASN A 573 1.92 7.25 18.74
N LYS A 574 2.94 6.72 19.43
CA LYS A 574 4.30 7.31 19.42
C LYS A 574 4.86 7.42 18.00
N GLU A 575 4.56 6.44 17.15
CA GLU A 575 4.88 6.47 15.73
C GLU A 575 3.70 5.96 14.92
N ILE A 576 3.55 6.48 13.71
CA ILE A 576 2.67 5.90 12.70
C ILE A 576 3.55 5.18 11.68
N GLN A 577 3.48 3.85 11.65
CA GLN A 577 4.17 3.05 10.65
C GLN A 577 3.15 2.30 9.80
N LEU A 578 3.25 2.43 8.49
CA LEU A 578 2.33 1.75 7.57
C LEU A 578 3.00 1.37 6.26
N THR A 579 2.52 0.29 5.65
CA THR A 579 2.87 -0.06 4.29
C THR A 579 2.13 0.82 3.29
N ILE A 580 2.84 1.23 2.24
CA ILE A 580 2.26 1.84 1.04
C ILE A 580 2.44 0.82 -0.08
N GLN A 581 1.32 0.27 -0.55
CA GLN A 581 1.35 -0.88 -1.43
C GLN A 581 0.97 -0.49 -2.86
N GLY A 582 1.79 -0.92 -3.82
CA GLY A 582 1.47 -0.94 -5.23
C GLY A 582 0.82 0.35 -5.74
N GLN A 583 -0.47 0.26 -6.06
CA GLN A 583 -1.27 1.35 -6.60
C GLN A 583 -1.34 2.60 -5.69
N THR A 584 -1.32 2.42 -4.36
CA THR A 584 -1.37 3.55 -3.42
C THR A 584 -0.12 4.44 -3.55
N VAL A 585 1.03 3.88 -3.96
CA VAL A 585 2.24 4.67 -4.22
C VAL A 585 1.98 5.71 -5.29
N SER A 586 1.40 5.32 -6.43
CA SER A 586 1.13 6.25 -7.52
C SER A 586 -0.12 7.10 -7.31
N SER A 587 -1.16 6.58 -6.62
CA SER A 587 -2.40 7.33 -6.42
C SER A 587 -2.31 8.43 -5.36
N ASN A 588 -1.65 8.12 -4.23
CA ASN A 588 -1.58 9.04 -3.09
C ASN A 588 -0.21 9.73 -2.97
N PHE A 589 0.82 9.15 -3.60
CA PHE A 589 2.19 9.64 -3.52
C PHE A 589 2.84 9.72 -4.92
N GLY A 590 2.03 9.90 -5.97
CA GLY A 590 2.51 9.95 -7.36
C GLY A 590 3.18 11.25 -7.75
N THR A 591 2.81 12.37 -7.10
CA THR A 591 3.40 13.69 -7.29
C THR A 591 3.96 14.23 -5.98
N ILE A 592 4.82 15.25 -6.06
CA ILE A 592 5.40 15.89 -4.86
C ILE A 592 4.28 16.47 -3.98
N ASP A 593 3.29 17.12 -4.57
CA ASP A 593 2.21 17.78 -3.84
C ASP A 593 1.24 16.77 -3.20
N SER A 594 0.90 15.69 -3.92
CA SER A 594 0.08 14.62 -3.34
C SER A 594 0.81 13.87 -2.23
N ALA A 595 2.11 13.62 -2.37
CA ALA A 595 2.92 13.00 -1.32
C ALA A 595 3.03 13.90 -0.09
N GLN A 596 3.32 15.19 -0.29
CA GLN A 596 3.36 16.17 0.80
C GLN A 596 2.03 16.19 1.56
N TYR A 597 0.92 16.36 0.85
CA TYR A 597 -0.41 16.40 1.45
C TYR A 597 -0.72 15.12 2.27
N ASN A 598 -0.51 13.94 1.71
CA ASN A 598 -0.82 12.69 2.41
C ASN A 598 0.12 12.43 3.60
N ILE A 599 1.38 12.84 3.55
CA ILE A 599 2.30 12.75 4.69
C ILE A 599 1.88 13.74 5.78
N GLU A 600 1.52 14.96 5.43
CA GLU A 600 0.99 15.97 6.38
C GLU A 600 -0.27 15.46 7.08
N GLN A 601 -1.18 14.82 6.35
CA GLN A 601 -2.37 14.18 6.91
C GLN A 601 -2.03 13.14 7.99
N LEU A 602 -1.00 12.32 7.78
CA LEU A 602 -0.55 11.35 8.77
C LEU A 602 0.08 12.01 9.99
N ILE A 603 0.93 13.01 9.77
CA ILE A 603 1.55 13.78 10.88
C ILE A 603 0.47 14.46 11.71
N HIS A 604 -0.48 15.13 11.06
CA HIS A 604 -1.60 15.77 11.72
C HIS A 604 -2.42 14.77 12.55
N ALA A 605 -2.81 13.62 11.96
CA ALA A 605 -3.60 12.61 12.66
C ALA A 605 -2.92 12.09 13.93
N GLY A 606 -1.61 11.81 13.85
CA GLY A 606 -0.85 11.30 14.99
C GLY A 606 -0.62 12.35 16.09
N ILE A 607 -0.47 13.61 15.74
CA ILE A 607 -0.27 14.70 16.70
C ILE A 607 -1.60 15.12 17.30
N SER A 608 -2.63 15.35 16.47
CA SER A 608 -3.91 15.85 16.94
C SER A 608 -4.64 14.86 17.87
N ASN A 609 -4.43 13.56 17.66
CA ASN A 609 -4.98 12.53 18.54
C ASN A 609 -4.50 12.66 20.00
N ASP A 610 -3.27 13.08 20.23
CA ASP A 610 -2.76 13.32 21.58
C ASP A 610 -3.10 14.71 22.11
N LEU A 611 -3.01 15.75 21.28
CA LEU A 611 -3.14 17.13 21.72
C LEU A 611 -4.60 17.56 21.91
N PHE A 612 -5.50 17.11 21.02
CA PHE A 612 -6.86 17.63 20.92
C PHE A 612 -7.94 16.58 21.14
N SER A 613 -7.58 15.27 21.34
CA SER A 613 -8.60 14.25 21.49
C SER A 613 -9.45 14.50 22.75
N SER A 614 -10.74 14.70 22.54
CA SER A 614 -11.75 14.66 23.57
C SER A 614 -12.00 13.21 24.03
N LYS A 615 -12.70 13.05 25.15
CA LYS A 615 -13.16 11.71 25.61
C LYS A 615 -14.06 11.02 24.58
N GLU A 616 -14.60 11.76 23.64
CA GLU A 616 -15.51 11.31 22.57
C GLU A 616 -14.85 10.44 21.48
N ILE A 617 -13.51 10.48 21.32
CA ILE A 617 -12.82 9.65 20.32
C ILE A 617 -12.59 8.22 20.82
N THR A 618 -12.50 8.00 22.13
CA THR A 618 -12.31 6.68 22.71
C THR A 618 -13.65 5.98 22.90
N LEU A 619 -13.81 4.76 22.38
CA LEU A 619 -15.00 3.95 22.58
C LEU A 619 -15.30 3.79 24.08
N GLN A 620 -16.54 4.05 24.46
CA GLN A 620 -17.02 3.80 25.82
C GLN A 620 -17.36 2.31 25.99
N HIS A 621 -17.37 1.82 27.22
CA HIS A 621 -17.58 0.38 27.46
C HIS A 621 -18.83 -0.19 26.79
N GLY A 622 -19.98 0.49 26.86
CA GLY A 622 -21.19 0.05 26.18
C GLY A 622 -21.17 0.15 24.65
N GLU A 623 -20.38 1.07 24.10
CA GLU A 623 -20.15 1.20 22.65
C GLU A 623 -19.23 0.10 22.14
N GLU A 624 -18.24 -0.26 22.93
CA GLU A 624 -17.32 -1.37 22.65
C GLU A 624 -18.07 -2.70 22.62
N ASP A 625 -18.91 -2.99 23.61
CA ASP A 625 -19.72 -4.21 23.67
C ASP A 625 -20.68 -4.30 22.48
N LEU A 626 -21.28 -3.17 22.06
CA LEU A 626 -22.15 -3.11 20.90
C LEU A 626 -21.37 -3.40 19.61
N LEU A 627 -20.17 -2.82 19.47
CA LEU A 627 -19.32 -3.01 18.31
C LEU A 627 -18.82 -4.46 18.24
N GLN A 628 -18.50 -5.08 19.38
CA GLN A 628 -18.16 -6.50 19.44
C GLN A 628 -19.32 -7.37 18.96
N GLN A 629 -20.54 -7.13 19.43
CA GLN A 629 -21.72 -7.87 18.95
C GLN A 629 -21.93 -7.71 17.44
N LEU A 630 -21.75 -6.51 16.90
CA LEU A 630 -21.80 -6.26 15.46
C LEU A 630 -20.71 -7.05 14.72
N ALA A 631 -19.48 -7.05 15.22
CA ALA A 631 -18.35 -7.77 14.61
C ALA A 631 -18.59 -9.28 14.61
N GLU A 632 -19.06 -9.86 15.71
CA GLU A 632 -19.38 -11.29 15.83
C GLU A 632 -20.52 -11.72 14.88
N ARG A 633 -21.57 -10.92 14.75
CA ARG A 633 -22.67 -11.18 13.80
C ARG A 633 -22.21 -11.08 12.36
N SER A 634 -21.39 -10.07 12.04
CA SER A 634 -20.77 -9.92 10.73
C SER A 634 -19.85 -11.09 10.38
N PHE A 635 -19.05 -11.54 11.35
CA PHE A 635 -18.19 -12.72 11.21
C PHE A 635 -18.99 -13.97 10.91
N SER A 636 -20.06 -14.22 11.68
CA SER A 636 -20.92 -15.40 11.47
C SER A 636 -21.53 -15.42 10.06
N ALA A 637 -22.01 -14.28 9.56
CA ALA A 637 -22.55 -14.16 8.20
C ALA A 637 -21.47 -14.40 7.14
N TYR A 638 -20.26 -13.89 7.34
CA TYR A 638 -19.15 -14.07 6.41
C TYR A 638 -18.65 -15.54 6.37
N ILE A 639 -18.56 -16.20 7.51
CA ILE A 639 -18.20 -17.62 7.59
C ILE A 639 -19.26 -18.50 6.94
N ASP A 640 -20.54 -18.18 7.12
CA ASP A 640 -21.62 -18.88 6.45
C ASP A 640 -21.52 -18.78 4.91
N LEU A 641 -21.15 -17.63 4.37
CA LEU A 641 -20.83 -17.49 2.94
C LEU A 641 -19.61 -18.34 2.54
N LYS A 642 -18.51 -18.28 3.29
CA LYS A 642 -17.28 -19.05 3.00
C LYS A 642 -17.48 -20.55 3.04
N ASN A 643 -18.40 -21.02 3.87
CA ASN A 643 -18.75 -22.44 4.01
C ASN A 643 -19.78 -22.90 2.98
N HIS A 644 -20.29 -22.04 2.13
CA HIS A 644 -21.20 -22.45 1.04
C HIS A 644 -20.48 -23.45 0.13
N PRO A 645 -21.13 -24.58 -0.22
CA PRO A 645 -20.49 -25.67 -1.02
C PRO A 645 -19.87 -25.18 -2.33
N ASP A 646 -20.50 -24.21 -2.98
CA ASP A 646 -20.04 -23.65 -4.25
C ASP A 646 -19.18 -22.40 -4.12
N PHE A 647 -18.82 -21.97 -2.91
CA PHE A 647 -18.05 -20.73 -2.70
C PHE A 647 -16.76 -20.71 -3.51
N LEU A 648 -15.93 -21.73 -3.38
CA LEU A 648 -14.65 -21.82 -4.08
C LEU A 648 -14.83 -22.00 -5.59
N ASN A 649 -15.83 -22.79 -6.00
CA ASN A 649 -16.18 -22.96 -7.39
C ASN A 649 -16.68 -21.68 -8.03
N TYR A 650 -17.53 -20.91 -7.32
CA TYR A 650 -17.98 -19.60 -7.75
C TYR A 650 -16.80 -18.66 -7.98
N LEU A 651 -15.95 -18.49 -6.98
CA LEU A 651 -14.79 -17.62 -7.05
C LEU A 651 -13.84 -18.03 -8.20
N SER A 652 -13.60 -19.34 -8.35
CA SER A 652 -12.68 -19.86 -9.37
C SER A 652 -13.19 -19.71 -10.81
N ASN A 653 -14.51 -19.83 -11.02
CA ASN A 653 -15.07 -19.93 -12.37
C ASN A 653 -15.72 -18.64 -12.87
N ILE A 654 -16.06 -17.72 -11.96
CA ILE A 654 -16.66 -16.43 -12.31
C ILE A 654 -15.65 -15.30 -12.28
N SER A 655 -14.62 -15.41 -11.44
CA SER A 655 -13.55 -14.40 -11.36
C SER A 655 -12.29 -14.83 -12.14
N PRO A 656 -11.40 -13.88 -12.46
CA PRO A 656 -10.14 -14.20 -13.12
C PRO A 656 -9.07 -14.77 -12.18
N VAL A 657 -9.41 -15.25 -10.98
CA VAL A 657 -8.45 -15.69 -9.96
C VAL A 657 -7.51 -16.80 -10.44
N LYS A 658 -7.96 -17.67 -11.33
CA LYS A 658 -7.13 -18.73 -11.93
C LYS A 658 -5.96 -18.17 -12.73
N PHE A 659 -6.15 -17.03 -13.36
CA PHE A 659 -5.21 -16.38 -14.28
C PHE A 659 -4.26 -15.40 -13.61
N TYR A 660 -4.43 -15.14 -12.30
CA TYR A 660 -3.54 -14.22 -11.57
C TYR A 660 -2.07 -14.66 -11.58
N SER A 661 -1.80 -15.96 -11.64
CA SER A 661 -0.43 -16.49 -11.72
C SER A 661 0.26 -16.18 -13.05
N GLU A 662 -0.51 -15.97 -14.10
CA GLU A 662 -0.04 -15.72 -15.46
C GLU A 662 0.04 -14.22 -15.77
N THR A 663 -0.53 -13.39 -14.90
CA THR A 663 -0.30 -11.96 -14.96
C THR A 663 1.14 -11.66 -14.58
N ASN A 664 1.93 -11.05 -15.46
CA ASN A 664 3.31 -10.63 -15.18
C ASN A 664 3.35 -9.37 -14.29
N ILE A 665 2.53 -9.33 -13.22
CA ILE A 665 2.34 -8.11 -12.41
C ILE A 665 3.37 -7.99 -11.30
N ALA A 666 3.85 -9.12 -10.74
CA ALA A 666 4.83 -9.08 -9.67
C ALA A 666 5.77 -10.28 -9.70
N SER A 667 6.92 -10.16 -9.05
CA SER A 667 7.88 -11.25 -8.88
C SER A 667 7.33 -12.38 -8.00
N ARG A 668 6.52 -12.03 -6.99
CA ARG A 668 5.98 -12.95 -5.99
C ARG A 668 4.95 -13.93 -6.57
N PRO A 669 5.04 -15.25 -6.28
CA PRO A 669 3.99 -16.21 -6.64
C PRO A 669 2.64 -15.87 -6.01
N THR A 670 1.55 -16.11 -6.74
CA THR A 670 0.17 -15.82 -6.28
C THR A 670 -0.41 -16.89 -5.34
N LYS A 671 0.17 -18.10 -5.36
CA LYS A 671 -0.17 -19.22 -4.47
C LYS A 671 1.02 -19.58 -3.59
N ARG A 672 0.76 -20.09 -2.38
CA ARG A 672 1.79 -20.61 -1.48
C ARG A 672 2.34 -21.97 -1.95
N ASN A 673 1.46 -22.86 -2.44
CA ASN A 673 1.81 -24.19 -2.94
C ASN A 673 1.52 -24.32 -4.43
N SER A 674 2.32 -25.14 -5.13
CA SER A 674 2.21 -25.38 -6.59
C SER A 674 1.12 -26.38 -6.99
N GLY A 675 0.23 -26.79 -6.08
CA GLY A 675 -0.86 -27.73 -6.34
C GLY A 675 -1.85 -27.25 -7.43
N SER A 676 -2.38 -28.18 -8.23
CA SER A 676 -3.27 -27.90 -9.35
C SER A 676 -4.67 -27.41 -8.92
N LYS A 677 -5.16 -27.79 -7.73
CA LYS A 677 -6.46 -27.35 -7.22
C LYS A 677 -6.35 -26.09 -6.37
N LEU A 678 -7.22 -25.11 -6.62
CA LEU A 678 -7.33 -23.91 -5.81
C LEU A 678 -7.86 -24.29 -4.43
N SER A 679 -7.18 -23.86 -3.35
CA SER A 679 -7.65 -23.95 -1.98
C SER A 679 -7.63 -22.58 -1.33
N LEU A 680 -8.57 -22.31 -0.43
CA LEU A 680 -8.60 -21.03 0.29
C LEU A 680 -7.37 -20.83 1.17
N LYS A 681 -6.75 -21.91 1.67
CA LYS A 681 -5.54 -21.85 2.49
C LYS A 681 -4.33 -21.40 1.66
N ASP A 682 -4.22 -21.89 0.41
CA ASP A 682 -3.11 -21.59 -0.48
C ASP A 682 -3.27 -20.23 -1.19
N LEU A 683 -4.51 -19.75 -1.35
CA LEU A 683 -4.79 -18.48 -1.99
C LEU A 683 -4.38 -17.32 -1.09
N ARG A 684 -3.48 -16.46 -1.58
CA ARG A 684 -3.03 -15.27 -0.86
C ARG A 684 -4.12 -14.21 -0.78
N ALA A 685 -4.09 -13.38 0.26
CA ALA A 685 -5.13 -12.38 0.52
C ALA A 685 -5.29 -11.36 -0.61
N ILE A 686 -4.20 -10.93 -1.26
CA ILE A 686 -4.26 -9.95 -2.36
C ILE A 686 -5.02 -10.48 -3.57
N PRO A 687 -4.68 -11.65 -4.15
CA PRO A 687 -5.47 -12.27 -5.22
C PRO A 687 -6.91 -12.56 -4.80
N TYR A 688 -7.15 -12.94 -3.54
CA TYR A 688 -8.50 -13.19 -3.03
C TYR A 688 -9.36 -11.92 -3.06
N VAL A 689 -8.88 -10.82 -2.49
CA VAL A 689 -9.57 -9.52 -2.52
C VAL A 689 -9.72 -9.00 -3.95
N GLY A 690 -8.66 -9.13 -4.75
CA GLY A 690 -8.67 -8.71 -6.16
C GLY A 690 -9.67 -9.47 -7.02
N ALA A 691 -9.89 -10.76 -6.75
CA ALA A 691 -10.89 -11.56 -7.47
C ALA A 691 -12.31 -10.97 -7.31
N TRP A 692 -12.70 -10.61 -6.09
CA TRP A 692 -13.98 -9.97 -5.80
C TRP A 692 -14.09 -8.57 -6.41
N ALA A 693 -12.99 -7.82 -6.43
CA ALA A 693 -12.96 -6.49 -7.02
C ALA A 693 -13.13 -6.53 -8.55
N GLN A 694 -12.57 -7.53 -9.24
CA GLN A 694 -12.67 -7.63 -10.69
C GLN A 694 -14.04 -8.07 -11.20
N ILE A 695 -14.79 -8.84 -10.42
CA ILE A 695 -16.20 -9.16 -10.74
C ILE A 695 -17.19 -8.11 -10.18
N LYS A 696 -16.66 -7.00 -9.66
CA LYS A 696 -17.45 -5.88 -9.13
C LYS A 696 -18.45 -6.23 -8.04
N GLN A 697 -18.14 -7.22 -7.22
CA GLN A 697 -18.94 -7.62 -6.07
C GLN A 697 -18.33 -7.16 -4.73
N ASN A 698 -17.03 -6.90 -4.65
CA ASN A 698 -16.28 -6.36 -3.50
C ASN A 698 -16.66 -6.93 -2.12
N VAL A 699 -17.02 -8.20 -2.07
CA VAL A 699 -17.55 -8.92 -0.89
C VAL A 699 -16.71 -8.66 0.37
N THR A 700 -15.41 -8.65 0.26
CA THR A 700 -14.46 -8.45 1.37
C THR A 700 -14.50 -7.05 1.98
N GLY A 701 -15.20 -6.09 1.38
CA GLY A 701 -15.27 -4.71 1.86
C GLY A 701 -16.55 -4.35 2.63
N TYR A 702 -17.56 -5.24 2.65
CA TYR A 702 -18.85 -4.92 3.28
C TYR A 702 -19.62 -6.14 3.82
N TYR A 703 -19.37 -7.34 3.30
CA TYR A 703 -20.22 -8.51 3.57
C TYR A 703 -20.34 -8.81 5.08
N GLY A 704 -21.56 -9.02 5.51
CA GLY A 704 -21.92 -9.28 6.90
C GLY A 704 -22.27 -8.03 7.72
N VAL A 705 -21.99 -6.81 7.22
CA VAL A 705 -22.32 -5.56 7.92
C VAL A 705 -23.85 -5.36 7.99
N GLY A 706 -24.56 -5.58 6.87
CA GLY A 706 -26.01 -5.49 6.81
C GLY A 706 -26.70 -6.48 7.73
N SER A 707 -26.28 -7.73 7.67
CA SER A 707 -26.77 -8.81 8.55
C SER A 707 -26.54 -8.51 10.02
N ALA A 708 -25.39 -7.93 10.39
CA ALA A 708 -25.06 -7.54 11.75
C ALA A 708 -25.99 -6.43 12.26
N ILE A 709 -26.24 -5.40 11.46
CA ILE A 709 -27.12 -4.28 11.86
C ILE A 709 -28.58 -4.75 11.91
N LEU A 710 -29.03 -5.62 10.98
CA LEU A 710 -30.35 -6.25 11.04
C LEU A 710 -30.56 -7.00 12.36
N ALA A 711 -29.57 -7.79 12.80
CA ALA A 711 -29.64 -8.50 14.07
C ALA A 711 -29.76 -7.54 15.27
N MET A 712 -29.10 -6.38 15.20
CA MET A 712 -29.25 -5.34 16.24
C MET A 712 -30.63 -4.68 16.19
N GLU A 713 -31.22 -4.45 15.02
CA GLU A 713 -32.59 -3.96 14.87
C GLU A 713 -33.60 -4.94 15.48
N GLN A 714 -33.46 -6.22 15.15
CA GLN A 714 -34.31 -7.28 15.72
C GLN A 714 -34.20 -7.38 17.25
N ALA A 715 -33.03 -7.06 17.80
CA ALA A 715 -32.80 -6.98 19.24
C ALA A 715 -33.22 -5.63 19.89
N GLY A 716 -33.87 -4.73 19.12
CA GLY A 716 -34.31 -3.42 19.59
C GLY A 716 -33.18 -2.40 19.80
N LYS A 717 -31.97 -2.66 19.27
CA LYS A 717 -30.76 -1.87 19.51
C LYS A 717 -30.39 -0.91 18.34
N LEU A 718 -31.26 -0.73 17.35
CA LEU A 718 -30.93 0.10 16.16
C LEU A 718 -30.57 1.55 16.53
N THR A 719 -31.25 2.13 17.53
CA THR A 719 -30.96 3.49 18.02
C THR A 719 -29.55 3.56 18.60
N LEU A 720 -29.08 2.52 19.30
CA LEU A 720 -27.70 2.46 19.82
C LEU A 720 -26.69 2.42 18.67
N VAL A 721 -26.96 1.70 17.57
CA VAL A 721 -26.08 1.66 16.39
C VAL A 721 -26.02 3.04 15.71
N LYS A 722 -27.16 3.76 15.62
CA LYS A 722 -27.17 5.15 15.10
C LYS A 722 -26.33 6.08 15.97
N ASN A 723 -26.47 5.96 17.29
CA ASN A 723 -25.67 6.75 18.24
C ASN A 723 -24.16 6.39 18.12
N LEU A 724 -23.84 5.10 17.98
CA LEU A 724 -22.46 4.67 17.77
C LEU A 724 -21.86 5.29 16.48
N TYR A 725 -22.61 5.33 15.38
CA TYR A 725 -22.17 6.01 14.15
C TYR A 725 -21.93 7.51 14.37
N SER A 726 -22.81 8.18 15.12
CA SER A 726 -22.70 9.62 15.38
C SER A 726 -21.55 9.97 16.33
N ASN A 727 -21.30 9.15 17.35
CA ASN A 727 -20.39 9.46 18.44
C ASN A 727 -18.98 8.87 18.21
N SER A 728 -18.86 7.68 17.60
CA SER A 728 -17.59 7.02 17.38
C SER A 728 -17.00 7.35 16.02
N LEU A 729 -15.88 8.10 16.00
CA LEU A 729 -15.13 8.36 14.78
C LEU A 729 -14.59 7.05 14.17
N PHE A 730 -14.22 6.07 15.00
CA PHE A 730 -13.75 4.77 14.54
C PHE A 730 -14.83 4.02 13.76
N PHE A 731 -16.01 3.83 14.36
CA PHE A 731 -17.12 3.13 13.70
C PHE A 731 -17.59 3.87 12.43
N ARG A 732 -17.69 5.21 12.50
CA ARG A 732 -18.00 6.03 11.34
C ARG A 732 -16.99 5.85 10.19
N THR A 733 -15.70 5.84 10.50
CA THR A 733 -14.65 5.60 9.49
C THR A 733 -14.79 4.22 8.84
N LEU A 734 -15.14 3.19 9.63
CA LEU A 734 -15.39 1.85 9.09
C LEU A 734 -16.60 1.85 8.14
N MET A 735 -17.69 2.54 8.49
CA MET A 735 -18.88 2.62 7.63
C MET A 735 -18.62 3.46 6.37
N ASP A 736 -17.89 4.57 6.46
CA ASP A 736 -17.50 5.38 5.29
C ASP A 736 -16.60 4.58 4.32
N ASN A 737 -15.69 3.76 4.84
CA ASN A 737 -14.88 2.85 4.02
C ASN A 737 -15.71 1.71 3.42
N CYS A 738 -16.70 1.19 4.15
CA CYS A 738 -17.67 0.23 3.65
C CYS A 738 -18.45 0.83 2.46
N GLU A 739 -18.95 2.07 2.58
CA GLU A 739 -19.62 2.80 1.49
C GLU A 739 -18.71 2.91 0.24
N MET A 740 -17.42 3.18 0.44
CA MET A 740 -16.43 3.25 -0.66
C MET A 740 -16.30 1.91 -1.38
N ALA A 741 -16.23 0.79 -0.66
CA ALA A 741 -16.18 -0.54 -1.25
C ALA A 741 -17.46 -0.86 -2.03
N MET A 742 -18.63 -0.48 -1.46
CA MET A 742 -19.95 -0.70 -2.08
C MET A 742 -20.16 0.16 -3.32
N LYS A 743 -19.67 1.42 -3.36
CA LYS A 743 -19.76 2.32 -4.51
C LYS A 743 -19.09 1.77 -5.77
N LYS A 744 -18.13 0.85 -5.61
CA LYS A 744 -17.44 0.16 -6.71
C LYS A 744 -18.11 -1.14 -7.13
N CYS A 745 -19.18 -1.56 -6.48
CA CYS A 745 -19.95 -2.72 -6.89
C CYS A 745 -20.79 -2.40 -8.12
N TYR A 746 -20.86 -3.37 -9.05
CA TYR A 746 -21.69 -3.30 -10.23
C TYR A 746 -22.29 -4.68 -10.53
N PHE A 747 -23.36 -5.02 -9.84
CA PHE A 747 -24.03 -6.32 -9.93
C PHE A 747 -24.63 -6.65 -11.31
N PRO A 748 -25.05 -5.67 -12.14
CA PRO A 748 -25.52 -5.99 -13.49
C PRO A 748 -24.53 -6.77 -14.34
N LEU A 749 -23.22 -6.63 -14.09
CA LEU A 749 -22.15 -7.39 -14.76
C LEU A 749 -22.34 -8.91 -14.64
N THR A 750 -22.85 -9.38 -13.52
CA THR A 750 -23.00 -10.80 -13.16
C THR A 750 -24.45 -11.20 -12.89
N GLU A 751 -25.44 -10.32 -13.14
CA GLU A 751 -26.87 -10.58 -12.84
C GLU A 751 -27.42 -11.81 -13.58
N TYR A 752 -26.85 -12.15 -14.73
CA TYR A 752 -27.23 -13.36 -15.48
C TYR A 752 -27.04 -14.66 -14.68
N LEU A 753 -26.20 -14.63 -13.63
CA LEU A 753 -26.01 -15.76 -12.72
C LEU A 753 -27.14 -15.96 -11.72
N SER A 754 -28.00 -14.96 -11.51
CA SER A 754 -29.09 -15.05 -10.51
C SER A 754 -30.01 -16.25 -10.67
N ASN A 755 -30.19 -16.71 -11.90
CA ASN A 755 -31.00 -17.87 -12.26
C ASN A 755 -30.15 -19.11 -12.68
N ASP A 756 -28.84 -19.04 -12.53
CA ASP A 756 -27.95 -20.15 -12.84
C ASP A 756 -28.18 -21.32 -11.87
N LYS A 757 -28.29 -22.54 -12.37
CA LYS A 757 -28.59 -23.73 -11.56
C LYS A 757 -27.52 -24.04 -10.52
N LYS A 758 -26.26 -23.66 -10.78
CA LYS A 758 -25.12 -23.95 -9.91
C LYS A 758 -24.76 -22.75 -9.06
N TYR A 759 -24.79 -21.55 -9.62
CA TYR A 759 -24.25 -20.35 -8.98
C TYR A 759 -25.33 -19.36 -8.52
N GLY A 760 -26.59 -19.58 -8.85
CA GLY A 760 -27.67 -18.65 -8.54
C GLY A 760 -27.88 -18.47 -7.03
N GLU A 761 -27.78 -19.54 -6.25
CA GLU A 761 -27.96 -19.46 -4.79
C GLU A 761 -26.91 -18.55 -4.14
N ILE A 762 -25.63 -18.80 -4.43
CA ILE A 762 -24.54 -17.99 -3.87
C ILE A 762 -24.55 -16.56 -4.40
N TRP A 763 -24.85 -16.34 -5.69
CA TRP A 763 -24.98 -15.00 -6.24
C TRP A 763 -26.09 -14.20 -5.56
N ASN A 764 -27.28 -14.78 -5.39
CA ASN A 764 -28.40 -14.15 -4.70
C ASN A 764 -28.08 -13.87 -3.24
N LYS A 765 -27.37 -14.76 -2.54
CA LYS A 765 -26.91 -14.56 -1.17
C LYS A 765 -26.00 -13.32 -1.06
N ILE A 766 -25.06 -13.16 -2.00
CA ILE A 766 -24.14 -11.99 -2.04
C ILE A 766 -24.91 -10.71 -2.36
N TYR A 767 -25.83 -10.76 -3.34
CA TYR A 767 -26.61 -9.60 -3.75
C TYR A 767 -27.58 -9.12 -2.65
N LEU A 768 -28.24 -10.05 -1.98
CA LEU A 768 -29.13 -9.71 -0.85
C LEU A 768 -28.35 -9.06 0.30
N GLU A 769 -27.16 -9.54 0.63
CA GLU A 769 -26.33 -8.91 1.64
C GLU A 769 -25.84 -7.52 1.20
N TYR A 770 -25.53 -7.32 -0.08
CA TYR A 770 -25.21 -5.99 -0.61
C TYR A 770 -26.37 -5.00 -0.43
N GLU A 771 -27.59 -5.36 -0.84
CA GLU A 771 -28.75 -4.50 -0.68
C GLU A 771 -29.08 -4.25 0.79
N LEU A 772 -28.94 -5.27 1.63
CA LEU A 772 -29.14 -5.16 3.08
C LEU A 772 -28.11 -4.21 3.71
N THR A 773 -26.86 -4.37 3.38
CA THR A 773 -25.78 -3.48 3.86
C THR A 773 -26.01 -2.05 3.40
N LYS A 774 -26.35 -1.83 2.13
CA LYS A 774 -26.68 -0.51 1.59
C LYS A 774 -27.81 0.16 2.35
N LYS A 775 -28.92 -0.56 2.55
CA LYS A 775 -30.07 -0.08 3.34
C LYS A 775 -29.64 0.41 4.72
N TYR A 776 -28.91 -0.41 5.45
CA TYR A 776 -28.58 -0.12 6.84
C TYR A 776 -27.48 0.93 6.99
N VAL A 777 -26.46 0.92 6.14
CA VAL A 777 -25.40 1.94 6.18
C VAL A 777 -25.98 3.32 5.90
N LEU A 778 -26.89 3.45 4.91
CA LEU A 778 -27.61 4.70 4.64
C LEU A 778 -28.54 5.09 5.80
N LEU A 779 -29.25 4.12 6.39
CA LEU A 779 -30.18 4.35 7.52
C LEU A 779 -29.46 4.86 8.79
N ILE A 780 -28.30 4.28 9.14
CA ILE A 780 -27.57 4.69 10.35
C ILE A 780 -26.81 5.99 10.14
N SER A 781 -26.37 6.27 8.91
CA SER A 781 -25.64 7.50 8.56
C SER A 781 -26.57 8.68 8.26
N GLY A 782 -27.88 8.44 8.01
CA GLY A 782 -28.83 9.46 7.59
C GLY A 782 -28.57 10.00 6.18
N LYS A 783 -27.84 9.27 5.33
CA LYS A 783 -27.51 9.66 3.96
C LYS A 783 -28.51 9.09 2.96
N ASN A 784 -28.67 9.77 1.83
CA ASN A 784 -29.53 9.30 0.73
C ASN A 784 -28.74 8.45 -0.29
N GLU A 785 -27.44 8.66 -0.40
CA GLU A 785 -26.56 8.00 -1.37
C GLU A 785 -25.22 7.63 -0.74
N LEU A 786 -24.63 6.55 -1.23
CA LEU A 786 -23.28 6.12 -0.83
C LEU A 786 -22.24 7.19 -1.18
N MET A 787 -21.37 7.49 -0.22
CA MET A 787 -20.27 8.46 -0.34
C MET A 787 -20.72 9.91 -0.57
N SER A 788 -21.92 10.30 -0.19
CA SER A 788 -22.37 11.69 -0.33
C SER A 788 -21.52 12.70 0.46
N ASN A 789 -20.78 12.25 1.48
CA ASN A 789 -19.80 13.07 2.23
C ASN A 789 -18.50 13.32 1.45
N PHE A 790 -18.22 12.55 0.40
CA PHE A 790 -17.00 12.57 -0.38
C PHE A 790 -17.31 12.72 -1.88
N PRO A 791 -17.92 13.83 -2.30
CA PRO A 791 -18.48 13.96 -3.65
C PRO A 791 -17.41 13.91 -4.74
N VAL A 792 -16.20 14.42 -4.49
CA VAL A 792 -15.06 14.34 -5.43
C VAL A 792 -14.64 12.88 -5.65
N ASP A 793 -14.43 12.14 -4.55
CA ASP A 793 -14.00 10.74 -4.65
C ASP A 793 -15.12 9.88 -5.27
N SER A 794 -16.39 10.17 -4.95
CA SER A 794 -17.56 9.51 -5.55
C SER A 794 -17.62 9.73 -7.07
N LEU A 795 -17.37 10.94 -7.53
CA LEU A 795 -17.34 11.27 -8.97
C LEU A 795 -16.17 10.64 -9.69
N SER A 796 -14.96 10.67 -9.09
CA SER A 796 -13.77 9.99 -9.62
C SER A 796 -14.04 8.48 -9.81
N ILE A 797 -14.59 7.82 -8.79
CA ILE A 797 -14.98 6.39 -8.89
C ILE A 797 -15.96 6.19 -10.04
N ALA A 798 -17.04 6.97 -10.11
CA ALA A 798 -18.06 6.82 -11.15
C ALA A 798 -17.50 6.96 -12.57
N MET A 799 -16.58 7.92 -12.79
CA MET A 799 -15.93 8.10 -14.08
C MET A 799 -15.01 6.94 -14.45
N ARG A 800 -14.23 6.44 -13.49
CA ARG A 800 -13.34 5.29 -13.70
C ARG A 800 -14.12 4.02 -13.98
N GLU A 801 -15.19 3.77 -13.25
CA GLU A 801 -16.08 2.61 -13.48
C GLU A 801 -16.68 2.65 -14.90
N LYS A 802 -17.03 3.83 -15.39
CA LYS A 802 -17.51 4.01 -16.77
C LYS A 802 -16.41 3.74 -17.81
N ILE A 803 -15.19 4.20 -17.58
CA ILE A 803 -14.04 3.95 -18.48
C ILE A 803 -13.77 2.44 -18.60
N VAL A 804 -13.84 1.68 -17.51
CA VAL A 804 -13.50 0.25 -17.52
C VAL A 804 -14.65 -0.68 -17.80
N LEU A 805 -15.87 -0.20 -17.94
CA LEU A 805 -17.03 -1.04 -18.21
C LEU A 805 -16.85 -1.94 -19.45
N PRO A 806 -16.31 -1.48 -20.59
CA PRO A 806 -16.00 -2.36 -21.70
C PRO A 806 -15.00 -3.47 -21.34
N LEU A 807 -13.98 -3.20 -20.53
CA LEU A 807 -13.00 -4.22 -20.12
C LEU A 807 -13.65 -5.30 -19.25
N LEU A 808 -14.51 -4.90 -18.32
CA LEU A 808 -15.27 -5.82 -17.47
C LEU A 808 -16.17 -6.73 -18.30
N THR A 809 -16.85 -6.15 -19.28
CA THR A 809 -17.72 -6.90 -20.21
C THR A 809 -16.92 -7.87 -21.05
N ILE A 810 -15.78 -7.46 -21.62
CA ILE A 810 -14.87 -8.33 -22.39
C ILE A 810 -14.30 -9.45 -21.50
N GLN A 811 -13.93 -9.16 -20.26
CA GLN A 811 -13.41 -10.16 -19.34
C GLN A 811 -14.45 -11.23 -19.03
N GLN A 812 -15.68 -10.83 -18.70
CA GLN A 812 -16.76 -11.77 -18.40
C GLN A 812 -17.19 -12.55 -19.68
N TYR A 813 -17.19 -11.91 -20.85
CA TYR A 813 -17.38 -12.58 -22.13
C TYR A 813 -16.35 -13.72 -22.33
N ALA A 814 -15.07 -13.42 -22.14
CA ALA A 814 -14.02 -14.42 -22.31
C ALA A 814 -14.11 -15.55 -21.28
N ILE A 815 -14.42 -15.25 -20.01
CA ILE A 815 -14.65 -16.28 -18.98
C ILE A 815 -15.84 -17.16 -19.34
N ASN A 816 -16.96 -16.59 -19.81
CA ASN A 816 -18.14 -17.36 -20.20
C ASN A 816 -17.86 -18.28 -21.39
N LYS A 817 -17.18 -17.80 -22.43
CA LYS A 817 -16.78 -18.63 -23.59
C LYS A 817 -15.90 -19.81 -23.18
N MET A 818 -14.98 -19.60 -22.25
CA MET A 818 -14.14 -20.70 -21.74
C MET A 818 -14.95 -21.71 -20.91
N ARG A 819 -15.92 -21.25 -20.12
CA ARG A 819 -16.84 -22.13 -19.38
C ARG A 819 -17.70 -22.98 -20.33
N GLU A 820 -18.27 -22.38 -21.38
CA GLU A 820 -19.02 -23.07 -22.41
C GLU A 820 -18.16 -24.16 -23.08
N MET A 821 -16.90 -23.85 -23.39
CA MET A 821 -15.96 -24.85 -23.95
C MET A 821 -15.67 -25.99 -22.97
N GLU A 822 -15.51 -25.73 -21.70
CA GLU A 822 -15.29 -26.75 -20.66
C GLU A 822 -16.54 -27.66 -20.50
N GLU A 823 -17.74 -27.09 -20.47
CA GLU A 823 -18.98 -27.84 -20.36
C GLU A 823 -19.25 -28.72 -21.57
N GLN A 824 -18.88 -28.26 -22.76
CA GLN A 824 -19.03 -28.99 -24.02
C GLN A 824 -17.87 -29.96 -24.32
N LEU A 825 -16.83 -30.00 -23.46
CA LEU A 825 -15.60 -30.78 -23.67
C LEU A 825 -14.91 -30.48 -25.01
N VAL A 826 -15.07 -29.27 -25.54
CA VAL A 826 -14.47 -28.82 -26.80
C VAL A 826 -13.05 -28.30 -26.56
N ASN A 827 -12.07 -28.96 -27.17
CA ASN A 827 -10.69 -28.46 -27.20
C ASN A 827 -10.53 -27.48 -28.37
N SER A 828 -10.80 -26.20 -28.12
CA SER A 828 -10.69 -25.16 -29.13
C SER A 828 -9.29 -24.51 -29.12
N PRO A 829 -8.66 -24.32 -30.29
CA PRO A 829 -7.41 -23.55 -30.38
C PRO A 829 -7.55 -22.07 -29.96
N LEU A 830 -8.79 -21.57 -29.86
CA LEU A 830 -9.06 -20.21 -29.40
C LEU A 830 -9.07 -20.07 -27.87
N ARG A 831 -9.08 -21.18 -27.11
CA ARG A 831 -9.07 -21.14 -25.63
C ARG A 831 -7.92 -20.27 -25.10
N GLU A 832 -6.72 -20.49 -25.58
CA GLU A 832 -5.53 -19.67 -25.19
C GLU A 832 -5.72 -18.18 -25.50
N THR A 833 -6.45 -17.86 -26.58
CA THR A 833 -6.74 -16.47 -26.94
C THR A 833 -7.73 -15.84 -25.96
N TYR A 834 -8.75 -16.56 -25.52
CA TYR A 834 -9.67 -16.13 -24.48
C TYR A 834 -8.96 -15.96 -23.12
N GLU A 835 -8.06 -16.87 -22.74
CA GLU A 835 -7.23 -16.73 -21.55
C GLU A 835 -6.39 -15.43 -21.60
N LYS A 836 -5.77 -15.14 -22.74
CA LYS A 836 -5.05 -13.88 -22.97
C LYS A 836 -5.96 -12.65 -22.85
N LEU A 837 -7.23 -12.72 -23.31
CA LEU A 837 -8.19 -11.63 -23.12
C LEU A 837 -8.47 -11.38 -21.64
N VAL A 838 -8.68 -12.45 -20.85
CA VAL A 838 -8.90 -12.33 -19.39
C VAL A 838 -7.68 -11.68 -18.72
N ILE A 839 -6.48 -12.16 -19.04
CA ILE A 839 -5.23 -11.62 -18.49
C ILE A 839 -5.09 -10.13 -18.85
N ARG A 840 -5.27 -9.77 -20.14
CA ARG A 840 -5.10 -8.40 -20.60
C ARG A 840 -6.14 -7.44 -20.04
N SER A 841 -7.40 -7.82 -19.99
CA SER A 841 -8.45 -7.00 -19.38
C SER A 841 -8.21 -6.80 -17.88
N SER A 842 -7.70 -7.82 -17.17
CA SER A 842 -7.32 -7.73 -15.75
C SER A 842 -6.31 -6.61 -15.49
N PHE A 843 -5.31 -6.42 -16.36
CA PHE A 843 -4.35 -5.32 -16.22
C PHE A 843 -5.03 -3.94 -16.24
N GLY A 844 -5.88 -3.70 -17.23
CA GLY A 844 -6.59 -2.43 -17.36
C GLY A 844 -7.52 -2.17 -16.16
N ILE A 845 -8.23 -3.20 -15.68
CA ILE A 845 -9.13 -3.11 -14.53
C ILE A 845 -8.37 -2.82 -13.24
N ILE A 846 -7.23 -3.50 -13.01
CA ILE A 846 -6.39 -3.27 -11.84
C ILE A 846 -5.82 -1.85 -11.86
N ASN A 847 -5.30 -1.40 -12.99
CA ASN A 847 -4.72 -0.07 -13.12
C ASN A 847 -5.75 1.05 -12.93
N ALA A 848 -6.99 0.84 -13.39
CA ALA A 848 -8.07 1.78 -13.19
C ALA A 848 -8.53 1.93 -11.73
N GLY A 849 -8.18 1.00 -10.87
CA GLY A 849 -8.53 1.01 -9.45
C GLY A 849 -7.88 2.13 -8.63
N ARG A 850 -7.03 3.01 -9.23
CA ARG A 850 -6.46 4.21 -8.61
C ARG A 850 -7.53 5.00 -7.85
N ASN A 851 -7.24 5.63 -6.75
CA ASN A 851 -8.19 6.38 -5.90
C ASN A 851 -9.40 5.57 -5.36
N SER A 852 -9.60 4.38 -5.84
CA SER A 852 -10.63 3.49 -5.31
C SER A 852 -10.06 2.55 -4.27
N ALA A 853 -8.83 2.76 -3.92
CA ALA A 853 -8.12 1.98 -2.93
C ALA A 853 -8.05 2.71 -1.60
#